data_2f0b7f5e062a713165ba6c09cfaaa4e5
#
_entry.id   2f0b7f5e062a713165ba6c09cfaaa4e5
#
_cell.length_a   1.000
_cell.length_b   1.000
_cell.length_c   1.000
_cell.angle_alpha   90.00
_cell.angle_beta   90.00
_cell.angle_gamma   90.00
#
_symmetry.space_group_name_H-M   'P 1'
#
loop_
_entity.id
_entity.type
_entity.pdbx_description
1 polymer ?
#
loop_
_entity_poly.entity_id
_entity_poly.type
_entity_poly.pdbx_seq_one_letter_code
_entity_poly.pdbx_strand_id
1 'polypeptide(L)'
;MQIIFILSNFAVEITDNAYLLIFSRGKMRLKKIFAAALLLLSVGNATAQQMSPIPVDKNVKIGHLDNGLTYYIRHNAFPEHVASFYIAQKVGSINENDDQRGLAHLLEHLAFNGTDHFKGNSLQDYLQSIGVEYGRNLNAYTSIDKTVYYFTDVPTTRTSAVDSCMLILKDWSNGISLTKEAINDERDVVHNEYRMRMVGQQLMLERNLPKLYQGDKYGYRMPIGLMSVVDGCKPETLRAYYRKWYRPDNQAIIIVGDVDVDHVEAQIKKLFSGIKVPKNAAKVLSVPVADNDTAIYVIDKNKEQKFDMINIMMKSEAYPDSLKGDMNYLVEGYVRGVVSSMFDARLSELAREENCPFLQASAGMGNYLISSTKDAFSISGVAKPGMVKEAYAAMLREAKRVRDFGFTATEYIRAKENFMSSMETMYENRNKMKNEQFTTQYVDHFTDNEPIPSLEDEYKIYQMMVPNIPLEAINGAMKQVIAETDTNFVSMVFMKEAEGVSYPTEQQLAQIVKQVRGEKLEAYVDNVKQEPLMATLPQAGSIKKIEENKVLGFKKLTLSNGAKVVLKKTDFEDNEIRFSGTAKVGYSAFQNDPVNAANAFTVWEVSGLAGFTGNDLHSPACRQAGECRSHHESVPSWHRRYFYS
;
A
#
# COMPACT_ATOMS: atom_id res chain seq x y z
N MET A 1 24.05 -50.44 -6.10
CA MET A 1 23.53 -50.31 -4.72
C MET A 1 24.47 -49.54 -3.78
N GLN A 2 25.75 -49.48 -4.02
CA GLN A 2 26.71 -48.70 -3.21
C GLN A 2 26.79 -47.20 -3.55
N ILE A 3 26.44 -46.81 -4.76
CA ILE A 3 26.50 -45.39 -5.20
C ILE A 3 25.32 -44.56 -4.61
N ILE A 4 24.17 -45.18 -4.37
CA ILE A 4 22.99 -44.50 -3.80
C ILE A 4 23.19 -44.22 -2.30
N PHE A 5 23.95 -45.04 -1.57
CA PHE A 5 24.24 -44.85 -0.14
C PHE A 5 25.26 -43.73 0.12
N ILE A 6 26.17 -43.47 -0.83
CA ILE A 6 27.18 -42.40 -0.70
C ILE A 6 26.55 -41.04 -0.94
N LEU A 7 25.58 -40.94 -1.86
CA LEU A 7 24.87 -39.69 -2.13
C LEU A 7 23.89 -39.29 -1.02
N SER A 8 23.26 -40.24 -0.34
CA SER A 8 22.38 -39.96 0.82
C SER A 8 23.15 -39.46 2.03
N ASN A 9 24.32 -40.04 2.31
CA ASN A 9 25.16 -39.60 3.43
C ASN A 9 25.84 -38.23 3.16
N PHE A 10 26.15 -37.91 1.87
CA PHE A 10 26.71 -36.63 1.52
C PHE A 10 25.64 -35.49 1.60
N ALA A 11 24.39 -35.80 1.28
CA ALA A 11 23.29 -34.85 1.40
C ALA A 11 22.95 -34.53 2.87
N VAL A 12 23.03 -35.53 3.77
CA VAL A 12 22.81 -35.32 5.21
C VAL A 12 23.96 -34.55 5.86
N GLU A 13 25.23 -34.81 5.47
CA GLU A 13 26.36 -34.02 5.97
C GLU A 13 26.36 -32.56 5.50
N ILE A 14 25.91 -32.28 4.27
CA ILE A 14 25.79 -30.88 3.78
C ILE A 14 24.66 -30.14 4.51
N THR A 15 23.54 -30.78 4.81
CA THR A 15 22.43 -30.17 5.56
C THR A 15 22.83 -29.94 7.02
N ASP A 16 23.49 -30.86 7.69
CA ASP A 16 23.91 -30.70 9.08
C ASP A 16 25.03 -29.66 9.23
N ASN A 17 26.00 -29.60 8.30
CA ASN A 17 27.04 -28.57 8.32
C ASN A 17 26.48 -27.17 7.92
N ALA A 18 25.48 -27.07 7.04
CA ALA A 18 24.79 -25.83 6.75
C ALA A 18 23.98 -25.35 7.96
N TYR A 19 23.33 -26.25 8.68
CA TYR A 19 22.61 -25.93 9.93
C TYR A 19 23.58 -25.49 11.05
N LEU A 20 24.69 -26.15 11.25
CA LEU A 20 25.68 -25.80 12.28
C LEU A 20 26.42 -24.47 12.00
N LEU A 21 26.70 -24.12 10.75
CA LEU A 21 27.25 -22.81 10.37
C LEU A 21 26.24 -21.66 10.51
N ILE A 22 24.95 -21.96 10.41
CA ILE A 22 23.85 -21.01 10.54
C ILE A 22 23.61 -20.67 12.02
N PHE A 23 23.76 -21.61 12.94
CA PHE A 23 23.50 -21.41 14.38
C PHE A 23 24.66 -20.84 15.19
N SER A 24 25.88 -20.79 14.66
CA SER A 24 27.07 -20.42 15.45
C SER A 24 27.38 -18.92 15.55
N ARG A 25 26.64 -18.04 14.90
CA ARG A 25 26.80 -16.59 15.03
C ARG A 25 25.44 -15.91 15.07
N GLY A 26 25.01 -15.50 16.25
CA GLY A 26 23.74 -14.89 16.60
C GLY A 26 23.43 -13.51 15.98
N LYS A 27 23.61 -13.36 14.67
CA LYS A 27 23.10 -12.23 13.87
C LYS A 27 22.81 -12.70 12.45
N MET A 28 21.78 -13.53 12.31
CA MET A 28 21.35 -13.92 10.97
C MET A 28 20.29 -12.94 10.47
N ARG A 29 20.66 -12.17 9.46
CA ARG A 29 19.81 -11.22 8.76
C ARG A 29 18.76 -11.98 7.93
N LEU A 30 17.53 -11.49 7.85
CA LEU A 30 16.40 -12.03 7.07
C LEU A 30 16.81 -12.50 5.65
N LYS A 31 17.78 -11.80 5.03
CA LYS A 31 18.43 -12.17 3.76
C LYS A 31 18.94 -13.60 3.65
N LYS A 32 19.44 -14.17 4.76
CA LYS A 32 19.95 -15.55 4.76
C LYS A 32 18.84 -16.57 4.86
N ILE A 33 17.65 -16.17 5.29
CA ILE A 33 16.49 -17.03 5.52
C ILE A 33 15.77 -17.28 4.21
N PHE A 34 15.48 -16.20 3.46
CA PHE A 34 14.91 -16.32 2.10
C PHE A 34 15.91 -17.00 1.15
N ALA A 35 17.20 -16.71 1.27
CA ALA A 35 18.25 -17.41 0.52
C ALA A 35 18.33 -18.91 0.91
N ALA A 36 18.11 -19.28 2.16
CA ALA A 36 18.09 -20.69 2.59
C ALA A 36 16.81 -21.42 2.14
N ALA A 37 15.65 -20.76 2.16
CA ALA A 37 14.41 -21.30 1.60
C ALA A 37 14.49 -21.50 0.08
N LEU A 38 15.17 -20.62 -0.62
CA LEU A 38 15.46 -20.73 -2.07
C LEU A 38 16.55 -21.75 -2.39
N LEU A 39 17.55 -21.95 -1.50
CA LEU A 39 18.52 -23.02 -1.62
C LEU A 39 17.88 -24.41 -1.47
N LEU A 40 16.82 -24.55 -0.67
CA LEU A 40 16.03 -25.78 -0.56
C LEU A 40 15.21 -26.07 -1.83
N LEU A 41 14.83 -25.05 -2.60
CA LEU A 41 14.18 -25.19 -3.91
C LEU A 41 15.16 -25.59 -5.02
N SER A 42 16.48 -25.38 -4.83
CA SER A 42 17.51 -25.66 -5.83
C SER A 42 18.13 -27.07 -5.74
N VAL A 43 17.78 -27.89 -4.74
CA VAL A 43 18.32 -29.26 -4.56
C VAL A 43 17.78 -30.28 -5.59
N GLY A 44 16.86 -29.85 -6.47
CA GLY A 44 16.35 -30.68 -7.58
C GLY A 44 17.20 -30.69 -8.86
N ASN A 45 18.05 -29.68 -9.12
CA ASN A 45 18.96 -29.66 -10.26
C ASN A 45 20.16 -28.76 -9.97
N ALA A 46 21.31 -29.36 -9.75
CA ALA A 46 22.57 -28.67 -9.45
C ALA A 46 23.14 -27.93 -10.68
N THR A 47 22.66 -26.73 -10.89
CA THR A 47 23.47 -25.61 -11.40
C THR A 47 22.97 -24.38 -10.65
N ALA A 48 23.85 -23.66 -9.97
CA ALA A 48 23.55 -22.35 -9.40
C ALA A 48 23.16 -21.42 -10.56
N GLN A 49 21.90 -21.47 -10.96
CA GLN A 49 21.35 -20.59 -11.95
C GLN A 49 21.18 -19.24 -11.26
N GLN A 50 22.07 -18.32 -11.57
CA GLN A 50 21.93 -16.92 -11.21
C GLN A 50 20.53 -16.51 -11.70
N MET A 51 19.62 -16.21 -10.77
CA MET A 51 18.24 -15.87 -11.15
C MET A 51 18.30 -14.66 -12.07
N SER A 52 17.59 -14.73 -13.17
CA SER A 52 17.56 -13.66 -14.16
C SER A 52 17.03 -12.36 -13.52
N PRO A 53 17.55 -11.20 -13.89
CA PRO A 53 17.00 -9.93 -13.41
C PRO A 53 15.55 -9.78 -13.86
N ILE A 54 14.76 -9.06 -13.08
CA ILE A 54 13.39 -8.69 -13.44
C ILE A 54 13.45 -7.82 -14.69
N PRO A 55 12.72 -8.16 -15.77
CA PRO A 55 12.74 -7.35 -16.98
C PRO A 55 12.10 -5.97 -16.75
N VAL A 56 12.64 -4.96 -17.38
CA VAL A 56 12.03 -3.63 -17.44
C VAL A 56 11.00 -3.58 -18.57
N ASP A 57 9.83 -2.97 -18.34
CA ASP A 57 8.80 -2.78 -19.36
C ASP A 57 9.37 -2.04 -20.59
N LYS A 58 9.26 -2.66 -21.75
CA LYS A 58 9.76 -2.11 -23.03
C LYS A 58 8.97 -0.90 -23.53
N ASN A 59 7.77 -0.69 -23.00
CA ASN A 59 6.89 0.41 -23.41
C ASN A 59 7.21 1.73 -22.69
N VAL A 60 8.10 1.73 -21.71
CA VAL A 60 8.61 2.96 -21.08
C VAL A 60 9.97 3.31 -21.65
N LYS A 61 10.14 4.53 -22.11
CA LYS A 61 11.43 5.10 -22.50
C LYS A 61 12.07 5.73 -21.27
N ILE A 62 13.12 5.11 -20.75
CA ILE A 62 13.93 5.63 -19.65
C ILE A 62 15.17 6.26 -20.22
N GLY A 63 15.52 7.46 -19.77
CA GLY A 63 16.75 8.13 -20.18
C GLY A 63 17.35 8.97 -19.08
N HIS A 64 18.61 9.35 -19.31
CA HIS A 64 19.38 10.18 -18.37
C HIS A 64 20.05 11.31 -19.16
N LEU A 65 20.00 12.52 -18.61
CA LEU A 65 20.77 13.64 -19.14
C LEU A 65 22.16 13.68 -18.49
N ASP A 66 23.12 14.34 -19.14
CA ASP A 66 24.51 14.48 -18.65
C ASP A 66 24.60 15.15 -17.26
N ASN A 67 23.59 15.93 -16.88
CA ASN A 67 23.49 16.56 -15.57
C ASN A 67 22.83 15.67 -14.50
N GLY A 68 22.55 14.40 -14.81
CA GLY A 68 22.01 13.42 -13.90
C GLY A 68 20.48 13.35 -13.82
N LEU A 69 19.75 14.22 -14.54
CA LEU A 69 18.28 14.13 -14.60
C LEU A 69 17.84 12.80 -15.20
N THR A 70 16.94 12.11 -14.52
CA THR A 70 16.28 10.91 -15.06
C THR A 70 14.95 11.29 -15.69
N TYR A 71 14.52 10.58 -16.74
CA TYR A 71 13.17 10.76 -17.28
C TYR A 71 12.55 9.43 -17.69
N TYR A 72 11.22 9.39 -17.57
CA TYR A 72 10.37 8.28 -17.97
C TYR A 72 9.29 8.83 -18.89
N ILE A 73 9.17 8.25 -20.08
CA ILE A 73 8.14 8.62 -21.05
C ILE A 73 7.43 7.36 -21.49
N ARG A 74 6.11 7.34 -21.38
CA ARG A 74 5.28 6.24 -21.84
C ARG A 74 4.12 6.75 -22.66
N HIS A 75 3.98 6.26 -23.89
CA HIS A 75 2.72 6.41 -24.61
C HIS A 75 1.69 5.47 -24.01
N ASN A 76 0.53 6.01 -23.58
CA ASN A 76 -0.62 5.27 -23.11
C ASN A 76 -1.89 5.95 -23.63
N ALA A 77 -2.64 5.23 -24.46
CA ALA A 77 -3.85 5.76 -25.09
C ALA A 77 -5.13 5.57 -24.25
N PHE A 78 -4.98 5.23 -22.96
CA PHE A 78 -6.13 5.08 -22.07
C PHE A 78 -5.94 5.84 -20.74
N PRO A 79 -6.78 6.90 -20.50
CA PRO A 79 -7.77 7.48 -21.41
C PRO A 79 -7.13 8.17 -22.63
N GLU A 80 -7.85 8.19 -23.76
CA GLU A 80 -7.39 8.89 -24.98
C GLU A 80 -7.32 10.41 -24.77
N HIS A 81 -6.40 11.06 -25.46
CA HIS A 81 -6.23 12.50 -25.55
C HIS A 81 -5.89 13.22 -24.24
N VAL A 82 -5.38 12.50 -23.26
CA VAL A 82 -4.89 13.07 -21.99
C VAL A 82 -3.55 12.50 -21.58
N ALA A 83 -2.80 13.26 -20.79
CA ALA A 83 -1.54 12.84 -20.20
C ALA A 83 -1.38 13.34 -18.77
N SER A 84 -0.53 12.63 -18.02
CA SER A 84 -0.12 12.93 -16.65
C SER A 84 1.35 13.36 -16.64
N PHE A 85 1.65 14.43 -15.92
CA PHE A 85 2.98 15.05 -15.81
C PHE A 85 3.41 15.10 -14.37
N TYR A 86 4.57 14.52 -14.09
CA TYR A 86 5.13 14.42 -12.76
C TYR A 86 6.58 14.90 -12.74
N ILE A 87 6.99 15.54 -11.65
CA ILE A 87 8.38 15.69 -11.27
C ILE A 87 8.56 15.13 -9.86
N ALA A 88 9.40 14.12 -9.73
CA ALA A 88 9.74 13.51 -8.47
C ALA A 88 11.13 13.98 -8.00
N GLN A 89 11.24 14.30 -6.71
CA GLN A 89 12.48 14.66 -6.03
C GLN A 89 12.85 13.55 -5.05
N LYS A 90 14.07 13.02 -5.07
CA LYS A 90 14.62 12.13 -4.02
C LYS A 90 14.99 12.90 -2.75
N VAL A 91 14.14 13.85 -2.35
CA VAL A 91 14.39 14.76 -1.24
C VAL A 91 13.08 15.00 -0.49
N GLY A 92 13.11 14.77 0.79
CA GLY A 92 11.99 15.03 1.71
C GLY A 92 12.48 15.62 3.02
N SER A 93 11.65 15.53 4.05
CA SER A 93 11.93 16.12 5.36
C SER A 93 13.15 15.50 6.07
N ILE A 94 13.52 14.26 5.75
CA ILE A 94 14.73 13.62 6.30
C ILE A 94 16.02 14.36 5.93
N ASN A 95 16.01 15.12 4.85
CA ASN A 95 17.16 15.88 4.37
C ASN A 95 17.32 17.24 5.07
N GLU A 96 16.34 17.65 5.88
CA GLU A 96 16.37 18.88 6.64
C GLU A 96 17.40 18.84 7.78
N ASN A 97 18.01 19.98 8.09
CA ASN A 97 18.68 20.20 9.35
C ASN A 97 17.65 20.56 10.45
N ASP A 98 18.11 20.69 11.71
CA ASP A 98 17.19 20.99 12.82
C ASP A 98 16.54 22.38 12.69
N ASP A 99 17.25 23.34 12.12
CA ASP A 99 16.77 24.69 11.83
C ASP A 99 15.96 24.80 10.53
N GLN A 100 15.69 23.67 9.87
CA GLN A 100 14.98 23.57 8.60
C GLN A 100 13.72 22.71 8.67
N ARG A 101 13.33 22.24 9.85
CA ARG A 101 12.20 21.32 10.04
C ARG A 101 10.89 21.95 9.58
N GLY A 102 10.33 21.41 8.48
CA GLY A 102 9.13 21.89 7.80
C GLY A 102 9.39 22.68 6.52
N LEU A 103 10.66 22.96 6.17
CA LEU A 103 10.99 23.72 4.96
C LEU A 103 10.78 22.92 3.68
N ALA A 104 10.90 21.61 3.70
CA ALA A 104 10.59 20.76 2.55
C ALA A 104 9.11 20.91 2.16
N HIS A 105 8.22 20.89 3.14
CA HIS A 105 6.79 21.05 2.96
C HIS A 105 6.38 22.50 2.59
N LEU A 106 6.96 23.50 3.27
CA LEU A 106 6.75 24.89 2.91
C LEU A 106 7.19 25.18 1.46
N LEU A 107 8.31 24.57 1.01
CA LEU A 107 8.78 24.71 -0.36
C LEU A 107 7.82 24.07 -1.36
N GLU A 108 7.19 22.95 -0.99
CA GLU A 108 6.15 22.33 -1.81
C GLU A 108 5.00 23.30 -2.10
N HIS A 109 4.46 23.95 -1.07
CA HIS A 109 3.41 24.96 -1.21
C HIS A 109 3.85 26.11 -2.13
N LEU A 110 5.05 26.62 -1.91
CA LEU A 110 5.59 27.76 -2.66
C LEU A 110 5.82 27.49 -4.14
N ALA A 111 5.89 26.23 -4.56
CA ALA A 111 5.98 25.86 -5.97
C ALA A 111 4.73 26.29 -6.78
N PHE A 112 3.62 26.57 -6.11
CA PHE A 112 2.38 27.03 -6.75
C PHE A 112 2.21 28.57 -6.71
N ASN A 113 3.06 29.30 -5.96
CA ASN A 113 2.92 30.73 -5.67
C ASN A 113 3.82 31.63 -6.54
N GLY A 114 4.35 31.09 -7.62
CA GLY A 114 5.11 31.82 -8.61
C GLY A 114 6.44 31.16 -8.98
N THR A 115 6.72 31.18 -10.26
CA THR A 115 7.93 30.61 -10.84
C THR A 115 8.57 31.61 -11.83
N ASP A 116 9.65 31.21 -12.49
CA ASP A 116 10.34 32.04 -13.47
C ASP A 116 9.43 32.49 -14.62
N HIS A 117 8.61 31.60 -15.15
CA HIS A 117 7.73 31.86 -16.29
C HIS A 117 6.28 32.14 -15.86
N PHE A 118 5.85 31.66 -14.72
CA PHE A 118 4.48 31.82 -14.21
C PHE A 118 4.49 32.62 -12.92
N LYS A 119 4.13 33.92 -13.01
CA LYS A 119 4.17 34.83 -11.84
C LYS A 119 2.90 34.75 -11.00
N GLY A 120 3.05 34.77 -9.68
CA GLY A 120 1.90 34.65 -8.76
C GLY A 120 1.07 33.40 -9.06
N ASN A 121 -0.23 33.57 -9.22
CA ASN A 121 -1.16 32.45 -9.46
C ASN A 121 -1.27 32.04 -10.93
N SER A 122 -0.53 32.66 -11.84
CA SER A 122 -0.70 32.42 -13.29
C SER A 122 -0.43 30.97 -13.73
N LEU A 123 0.30 30.16 -12.94
CA LEU A 123 0.44 28.73 -13.16
C LEU A 123 -0.89 28.00 -12.95
N GLN A 124 -1.54 28.27 -11.84
CA GLN A 124 -2.84 27.67 -11.51
C GLN A 124 -3.92 28.15 -12.51
N ASP A 125 -3.95 29.46 -12.84
CA ASP A 125 -4.87 30.04 -13.81
C ASP A 125 -4.70 29.39 -15.19
N TYR A 126 -3.46 29.18 -15.63
CA TYR A 126 -3.17 28.49 -16.89
C TYR A 126 -3.68 27.06 -16.88
N LEU A 127 -3.33 26.27 -15.85
CA LEU A 127 -3.75 24.87 -15.74
C LEU A 127 -5.28 24.77 -15.69
N GLN A 128 -5.95 25.64 -14.93
CA GLN A 128 -7.40 25.69 -14.88
C GLN A 128 -8.01 26.02 -16.26
N SER A 129 -7.38 26.89 -17.05
CA SER A 129 -7.84 27.23 -18.41
C SER A 129 -7.82 26.06 -19.38
N ILE A 130 -7.05 25.02 -19.10
CA ILE A 130 -6.99 23.79 -19.89
C ILE A 130 -7.71 22.60 -19.23
N GLY A 131 -8.46 22.84 -18.13
CA GLY A 131 -9.29 21.83 -17.45
C GLY A 131 -8.59 21.08 -16.31
N VAL A 132 -7.42 21.54 -15.88
CA VAL A 132 -6.68 20.97 -14.73
C VAL A 132 -6.94 21.82 -13.49
N GLU A 133 -7.63 21.26 -12.49
CA GLU A 133 -8.11 21.97 -11.31
C GLU A 133 -7.28 21.61 -10.06
N TYR A 134 -6.95 22.63 -9.23
CA TYR A 134 -6.25 22.42 -7.96
C TYR A 134 -7.07 21.55 -7.00
N GLY A 135 -6.40 20.61 -6.34
CA GLY A 135 -7.01 19.66 -5.41
C GLY A 135 -7.75 18.49 -6.06
N ARG A 136 -8.01 18.55 -7.37
CA ARG A 136 -8.59 17.44 -8.12
C ARG A 136 -7.52 16.69 -8.91
N ASN A 137 -6.90 17.34 -9.86
CA ASN A 137 -5.88 16.77 -10.74
C ASN A 137 -4.62 17.65 -10.89
N LEU A 138 -4.47 18.65 -10.04
CA LEU A 138 -3.24 19.39 -9.76
C LEU A 138 -2.94 19.24 -8.27
N ASN A 139 -1.82 18.65 -7.89
CA ASN A 139 -1.47 18.42 -6.49
C ASN A 139 0.06 18.20 -6.31
N ALA A 140 0.48 18.12 -5.06
CA ALA A 140 1.82 17.72 -4.65
C ALA A 140 1.78 17.01 -3.30
N TYR A 141 2.87 16.37 -2.94
CA TYR A 141 3.05 15.85 -1.59
C TYR A 141 4.52 15.80 -1.20
N THR A 142 4.77 16.07 0.06
CA THR A 142 6.07 15.89 0.70
C THR A 142 6.00 14.74 1.69
N SER A 143 6.88 13.76 1.52
CA SER A 143 7.09 12.68 2.47
C SER A 143 8.42 12.83 3.21
N ILE A 144 8.80 11.79 3.94
CA ILE A 144 10.07 11.76 4.68
C ILE A 144 11.27 11.85 3.72
N ASP A 145 11.24 11.15 2.60
CA ASP A 145 12.37 10.93 1.69
C ASP A 145 12.15 11.43 0.26
N LYS A 146 10.93 11.83 -0.09
CA LYS A 146 10.59 12.33 -1.43
C LYS A 146 9.60 13.49 -1.40
N THR A 147 9.64 14.30 -2.46
CA THR A 147 8.64 15.34 -2.77
C THR A 147 8.23 15.16 -4.23
N VAL A 148 6.93 15.13 -4.51
CA VAL A 148 6.40 14.92 -5.86
C VAL A 148 5.38 15.98 -6.17
N TYR A 149 5.53 16.60 -7.35
CA TYR A 149 4.54 17.54 -7.93
C TYR A 149 3.96 16.91 -9.17
N TYR A 150 2.67 17.04 -9.36
CA TYR A 150 2.02 16.44 -10.51
C TYR A 150 0.73 17.13 -10.91
N PHE A 151 0.38 16.94 -12.16
CA PHE A 151 -0.95 17.22 -12.68
C PHE A 151 -1.33 16.16 -13.72
N THR A 152 -2.61 15.83 -13.73
CA THR A 152 -3.17 14.72 -14.53
C THR A 152 -4.27 15.24 -15.46
N ASP A 153 -4.72 14.39 -16.38
CA ASP A 153 -5.80 14.70 -17.34
C ASP A 153 -5.53 15.93 -18.22
N VAL A 154 -4.25 16.24 -18.49
CA VAL A 154 -3.88 17.33 -19.39
C VAL A 154 -4.30 16.98 -20.81
N PRO A 155 -5.10 17.84 -21.51
CA PRO A 155 -5.47 17.59 -22.89
C PRO A 155 -4.25 17.59 -23.83
N THR A 156 -4.05 16.52 -24.59
CA THR A 156 -2.93 16.35 -25.52
C THR A 156 -3.26 16.70 -26.98
N THR A 157 -4.52 17.03 -27.27
CA THR A 157 -4.97 17.43 -28.61
C THR A 157 -4.31 18.71 -29.15
N ARG A 158 -3.68 19.49 -28.28
CA ARG A 158 -2.89 20.68 -28.61
C ARG A 158 -1.46 20.53 -28.08
N THR A 159 -0.49 20.43 -28.97
CA THR A 159 0.94 20.34 -28.63
C THR A 159 1.40 21.49 -27.72
N SER A 160 0.86 22.72 -27.92
CA SER A 160 1.18 23.87 -27.06
C SER A 160 0.79 23.67 -25.59
N ALA A 161 -0.24 22.87 -25.30
CA ALA A 161 -0.59 22.55 -23.91
C ALA A 161 0.47 21.65 -23.30
N VAL A 162 0.92 20.61 -24.04
CA VAL A 162 2.01 19.73 -23.63
C VAL A 162 3.30 20.53 -23.38
N ASP A 163 3.68 21.40 -24.30
CA ASP A 163 4.89 22.23 -24.18
C ASP A 163 4.84 23.19 -22.99
N SER A 164 3.69 23.80 -22.71
CA SER A 164 3.51 24.64 -21.52
C SER A 164 3.60 23.83 -20.22
N CYS A 165 3.03 22.64 -20.21
CA CYS A 165 3.14 21.72 -19.08
C CYS A 165 4.61 21.28 -18.83
N MET A 166 5.36 21.04 -19.88
CA MET A 166 6.80 20.79 -19.79
C MET A 166 7.57 21.96 -19.19
N LEU A 167 7.18 23.20 -19.53
CA LEU A 167 7.76 24.41 -18.96
C LEU A 167 7.44 24.56 -17.46
N ILE A 168 6.23 24.16 -17.01
CA ILE A 168 5.87 24.11 -15.59
C ILE A 168 6.80 23.12 -14.85
N LEU A 169 7.01 21.89 -15.37
CA LEU A 169 7.92 20.94 -14.77
C LEU A 169 9.36 21.49 -14.69
N LYS A 170 9.82 22.20 -15.72
CA LYS A 170 11.13 22.87 -15.71
C LYS A 170 11.20 23.91 -14.59
N ASP A 171 10.19 24.72 -14.41
CA ASP A 171 10.15 25.73 -13.35
C ASP A 171 10.07 25.12 -11.96
N TRP A 172 9.33 24.05 -11.77
CA TRP A 172 9.37 23.29 -10.51
C TRP A 172 10.75 22.66 -10.24
N SER A 173 11.47 22.28 -11.28
CA SER A 173 12.83 21.75 -11.13
C SER A 173 13.80 22.78 -10.55
N ASN A 174 13.84 24.01 -11.08
CA ASN A 174 14.86 25.01 -10.70
C ASN A 174 14.45 26.48 -10.84
N GLY A 175 13.15 26.77 -10.99
CA GLY A 175 12.64 28.12 -11.27
C GLY A 175 11.60 28.62 -10.24
N ILE A 176 11.51 28.05 -9.04
CA ILE A 176 10.58 28.53 -7.99
C ILE A 176 11.05 29.91 -7.47
N SER A 177 10.15 30.89 -7.45
CA SER A 177 10.52 32.30 -7.22
C SER A 177 10.91 32.63 -5.79
N LEU A 178 10.36 31.98 -4.77
CA LEU A 178 10.62 32.14 -3.33
C LEU A 178 10.72 33.61 -2.89
N THR A 179 9.73 34.44 -3.25
CA THR A 179 9.67 35.84 -2.82
C THR A 179 9.38 35.93 -1.31
N LYS A 180 9.76 37.04 -0.67
CA LYS A 180 9.52 37.22 0.76
C LYS A 180 8.01 37.28 1.05
N GLU A 181 7.26 37.91 0.16
CA GLU A 181 5.81 38.06 0.25
C GLU A 181 5.15 36.67 0.20
N ALA A 182 5.42 35.87 -0.84
CA ALA A 182 4.88 34.52 -0.97
C ALA A 182 5.21 33.63 0.23
N ILE A 183 6.47 33.70 0.75
CA ILE A 183 6.87 32.94 1.93
C ILE A 183 6.06 33.35 3.16
N ASN A 184 5.79 34.64 3.36
CA ASN A 184 5.02 35.11 4.50
C ASN A 184 3.55 34.70 4.41
N ASP A 185 2.95 34.83 3.23
CA ASP A 185 1.55 34.50 3.00
C ASP A 185 1.32 32.98 3.18
N GLU A 186 2.27 32.16 2.75
CA GLU A 186 2.16 30.70 2.80
C GLU A 186 2.29 30.13 4.22
N ARG A 187 2.96 30.84 5.15
CA ARG A 187 3.04 30.41 6.55
C ARG A 187 1.67 30.25 7.18
N ASP A 188 0.75 31.16 6.95
CA ASP A 188 -0.62 31.08 7.47
C ASP A 188 -1.38 29.87 6.91
N VAL A 189 -1.12 29.50 5.66
CA VAL A 189 -1.69 28.30 5.03
C VAL A 189 -1.16 27.05 5.70
N VAL A 190 0.17 26.93 5.89
CA VAL A 190 0.79 25.80 6.60
C VAL A 190 0.31 25.71 8.05
N HIS A 191 0.13 26.84 8.74
CA HIS A 191 -0.47 26.85 10.08
C HIS A 191 -1.90 26.33 10.12
N ASN A 192 -2.71 26.67 9.13
CA ASN A 192 -4.08 26.16 9.03
C ASN A 192 -4.07 24.64 8.81
N GLU A 193 -3.21 24.16 7.93
CA GLU A 193 -3.04 22.74 7.68
C GLU A 193 -2.53 22.00 8.93
N TYR A 194 -1.53 22.54 9.62
CA TYR A 194 -1.06 22.00 10.89
C TYR A 194 -2.20 21.81 11.89
N ARG A 195 -3.05 22.83 12.07
CA ARG A 195 -4.21 22.75 12.98
C ARG A 195 -5.21 21.67 12.57
N MET A 196 -5.42 21.46 11.27
CA MET A 196 -6.35 20.44 10.78
C MET A 196 -5.78 19.02 10.86
N ARG A 197 -4.48 18.86 10.63
CA ARG A 197 -3.83 17.52 10.60
C ARG A 197 -3.33 17.06 11.95
N MET A 198 -2.87 17.98 12.81
CA MET A 198 -2.26 17.65 14.10
C MET A 198 -3.31 17.44 15.19
N VAL A 199 -4.19 16.45 14.99
CA VAL A 199 -5.27 16.06 15.90
C VAL A 199 -5.22 14.56 16.19
N GLY A 200 -5.75 14.17 17.34
CA GLY A 200 -5.96 12.77 17.70
C GLY A 200 -4.69 11.91 17.52
N GLN A 201 -4.80 10.90 16.66
CA GLN A 201 -3.74 9.91 16.41
C GLN A 201 -2.44 10.54 15.87
N GLN A 202 -2.53 11.51 14.96
CA GLN A 202 -1.35 12.13 14.36
C GLN A 202 -0.52 12.87 15.41
N LEU A 203 -1.18 13.61 16.30
CA LEU A 203 -0.50 14.31 17.41
C LEU A 203 0.19 13.34 18.37
N MET A 204 -0.48 12.21 18.68
CA MET A 204 0.11 11.17 19.52
C MET A 204 1.30 10.50 18.84
N LEU A 205 1.20 10.22 17.54
CA LEU A 205 2.31 9.64 16.78
C LEU A 205 3.52 10.56 16.82
N GLU A 206 3.38 11.82 16.45
CA GLU A 206 4.49 12.77 16.34
C GLU A 206 5.23 12.94 17.68
N ARG A 207 4.51 13.12 18.78
CA ARG A 207 5.16 13.29 20.10
C ARG A 207 5.85 12.03 20.63
N ASN A 208 5.50 10.83 20.10
CA ASN A 208 6.09 9.56 20.49
C ASN A 208 7.16 9.03 19.51
N LEU A 209 7.29 9.59 18.30
CA LEU A 209 8.32 9.20 17.34
C LEU A 209 9.73 9.22 17.93
N PRO A 210 10.14 10.20 18.77
CA PRO A 210 11.47 10.19 19.37
C PRO A 210 11.76 8.95 20.22
N LYS A 211 10.76 8.41 20.92
CA LYS A 211 10.87 7.15 21.68
C LYS A 211 10.87 5.95 20.76
N LEU A 212 10.01 5.92 19.76
CA LEU A 212 9.86 4.83 18.79
C LEU A 212 11.12 4.64 17.93
N TYR A 213 11.80 5.74 17.60
CA TYR A 213 13.06 5.76 16.86
C TYR A 213 14.31 5.94 17.74
N GLN A 214 14.17 5.86 19.06
CA GLN A 214 15.29 5.91 20.03
C GLN A 214 16.19 7.14 19.85
N GLY A 215 15.64 8.27 19.42
CA GLY A 215 16.37 9.50 19.16
C GLY A 215 16.97 9.62 17.75
N ASP A 216 16.81 8.62 16.91
CA ASP A 216 17.22 8.70 15.50
C ASP A 216 16.48 9.82 14.75
N LYS A 217 17.04 10.24 13.63
CA LYS A 217 16.56 11.38 12.85
C LYS A 217 15.08 11.27 12.44
N TYR A 218 14.58 10.06 12.14
CA TYR A 218 13.17 9.83 11.86
C TYR A 218 12.23 10.29 12.98
N GLY A 219 12.66 10.22 14.23
CA GLY A 219 11.89 10.70 15.39
C GLY A 219 11.56 12.18 15.36
N TYR A 220 12.18 12.97 14.48
CA TYR A 220 12.09 14.42 14.46
C TYR A 220 11.85 15.01 13.06
N ARG A 221 11.45 14.20 12.07
CA ARG A 221 11.39 14.65 10.66
C ARG A 221 10.02 14.40 10.02
N MET A 222 8.95 14.63 10.78
CA MET A 222 7.61 14.71 10.15
C MET A 222 7.59 15.88 9.16
N PRO A 223 7.03 15.71 7.94
CA PRO A 223 7.07 16.73 6.89
C PRO A 223 6.46 18.06 7.28
N ILE A 224 5.38 18.06 8.09
CA ILE A 224 4.74 19.30 8.57
C ILE A 224 5.71 20.17 9.40
N GLY A 225 6.71 19.56 10.00
CA GLY A 225 7.80 20.20 10.71
C GLY A 225 7.43 20.91 12.01
N LEU A 226 8.19 21.92 12.37
CA LEU A 226 7.96 22.75 13.56
C LEU A 226 7.47 24.14 13.15
N MET A 227 6.32 24.55 13.65
CA MET A 227 5.76 25.87 13.35
C MET A 227 6.72 27.00 13.78
N SER A 228 7.46 26.86 14.88
CA SER A 228 8.49 27.82 15.27
C SER A 228 9.63 27.98 14.26
N VAL A 229 9.95 26.91 13.51
CA VAL A 229 10.93 26.97 12.41
C VAL A 229 10.31 27.58 11.16
N VAL A 230 9.09 27.19 10.83
CA VAL A 230 8.33 27.75 9.70
C VAL A 230 8.18 29.28 9.86
N ASP A 231 7.82 29.76 11.06
CA ASP A 231 7.64 31.18 11.36
C ASP A 231 8.97 31.95 11.38
N GLY A 232 9.98 31.36 12.02
CA GLY A 232 11.30 31.98 12.18
C GLY A 232 12.21 31.87 10.96
N CYS A 233 11.85 31.07 9.96
CA CYS A 233 12.65 30.82 8.78
C CYS A 233 12.92 32.11 7.99
N LYS A 234 14.19 32.39 7.73
CA LYS A 234 14.58 33.46 6.82
C LYS A 234 14.48 32.99 5.38
N PRO A 235 14.09 33.85 4.43
CA PRO A 235 14.04 33.50 3.02
C PRO A 235 15.35 32.89 2.49
N GLU A 236 16.49 33.33 3.03
CA GLU A 236 17.82 32.83 2.67
C GLU A 236 18.02 31.35 3.08
N THR A 237 17.48 30.94 4.22
CA THR A 237 17.56 29.56 4.72
C THR A 237 16.75 28.64 3.80
N LEU A 238 15.54 29.04 3.42
CA LEU A 238 14.70 28.31 2.48
C LEU A 238 15.34 28.22 1.08
N ARG A 239 15.88 29.35 0.58
CA ARG A 239 16.61 29.37 -0.70
C ARG A 239 17.86 28.51 -0.66
N ALA A 240 18.57 28.43 0.49
CA ALA A 240 19.72 27.56 0.66
C ALA A 240 19.31 26.08 0.61
N TYR A 241 18.19 25.72 1.25
CA TYR A 241 17.62 24.38 1.16
C TYR A 241 17.25 24.03 -0.29
N TYR A 242 16.51 24.89 -0.97
CA TYR A 242 16.11 24.72 -2.37
C TYR A 242 17.34 24.50 -3.28
N ARG A 243 18.34 25.40 -3.28
CA ARG A 243 19.55 25.28 -4.09
C ARG A 243 20.38 24.03 -3.78
N LYS A 244 20.36 23.58 -2.53
CA LYS A 244 21.09 22.39 -2.11
C LYS A 244 20.47 21.12 -2.67
N TRP A 245 19.16 21.03 -2.71
CA TRP A 245 18.46 19.78 -2.92
C TRP A 245 17.72 19.66 -4.25
N TYR A 246 17.15 20.76 -4.78
CA TYR A 246 16.42 20.76 -6.05
C TYR A 246 17.39 20.86 -7.22
N ARG A 247 17.89 19.73 -7.62
CA ARG A 247 18.92 19.58 -8.65
C ARG A 247 18.57 18.40 -9.55
N PRO A 248 18.96 18.47 -10.85
CA PRO A 248 18.68 17.40 -11.83
C PRO A 248 19.08 15.99 -11.35
N ASP A 249 20.22 15.86 -10.66
CA ASP A 249 20.74 14.57 -10.18
C ASP A 249 19.90 13.94 -9.05
N ASN A 250 18.93 14.67 -8.49
CA ASN A 250 17.94 14.21 -7.52
C ASN A 250 16.53 14.15 -8.10
N GLN A 251 16.34 14.39 -9.40
CA GLN A 251 15.05 14.60 -10.01
C GLN A 251 14.73 13.59 -11.11
N ALA A 252 13.45 13.25 -11.23
CA ALA A 252 12.92 12.56 -12.41
C ALA A 252 11.72 13.29 -12.99
N ILE A 253 11.69 13.39 -14.32
CA ILE A 253 10.52 13.81 -15.09
C ILE A 253 9.77 12.57 -15.56
N ILE A 254 8.48 12.48 -15.27
CA ILE A 254 7.67 11.32 -15.62
C ILE A 254 6.46 11.80 -16.40
N ILE A 255 6.29 11.30 -17.62
CA ILE A 255 5.19 11.67 -18.50
C ILE A 255 4.57 10.41 -19.07
N VAL A 256 3.29 10.24 -18.81
CA VAL A 256 2.51 9.09 -19.23
C VAL A 256 1.20 9.56 -19.84
N GLY A 257 0.87 9.09 -21.01
CA GLY A 257 -0.42 9.41 -21.66
C GLY A 257 -0.35 9.34 -23.19
N ASP A 258 -1.38 9.88 -23.80
CA ASP A 258 -1.49 9.95 -25.25
C ASP A 258 -0.60 11.09 -25.81
N VAL A 259 0.72 10.86 -25.81
CA VAL A 259 1.76 11.82 -26.20
C VAL A 259 2.68 11.24 -27.25
N ASP A 260 3.28 12.13 -28.06
CA ASP A 260 4.43 11.81 -28.92
C ASP A 260 5.70 11.73 -28.06
N VAL A 261 6.21 10.51 -27.91
CA VAL A 261 7.36 10.20 -27.05
C VAL A 261 8.62 10.94 -27.52
N ASP A 262 8.85 11.05 -28.82
CA ASP A 262 10.06 11.69 -29.37
C ASP A 262 10.00 13.22 -29.22
N HIS A 263 8.81 13.81 -29.39
CA HIS A 263 8.60 15.23 -29.11
C HIS A 263 8.85 15.55 -27.63
N VAL A 264 8.27 14.77 -26.72
CA VAL A 264 8.45 14.95 -25.27
C VAL A 264 9.91 14.82 -24.88
N GLU A 265 10.61 13.80 -25.42
CA GLU A 265 12.05 13.63 -25.14
C GLU A 265 12.89 14.82 -25.63
N ALA A 266 12.59 15.33 -26.82
CA ALA A 266 13.25 16.51 -27.38
C ALA A 266 13.05 17.75 -26.49
N GLN A 267 11.82 17.94 -25.95
CA GLN A 267 11.52 19.03 -25.02
C GLN A 267 12.26 18.85 -23.68
N ILE A 268 12.34 17.62 -23.13
CA ILE A 268 13.14 17.35 -21.92
C ILE A 268 14.59 17.76 -22.14
N LYS A 269 15.20 17.29 -23.23
CA LYS A 269 16.59 17.63 -23.57
C LYS A 269 16.79 19.14 -23.71
N LYS A 270 15.87 19.83 -24.38
CA LYS A 270 15.92 21.27 -24.59
C LYS A 270 15.81 22.07 -23.28
N LEU A 271 14.88 21.71 -22.40
CA LEU A 271 14.54 22.50 -21.22
C LEU A 271 15.46 22.23 -20.03
N PHE A 272 15.94 20.99 -19.86
CA PHE A 272 16.62 20.56 -18.65
C PHE A 272 18.14 20.38 -18.79
N SER A 273 18.70 20.16 -19.99
CA SER A 273 20.14 19.89 -20.16
C SER A 273 21.04 21.06 -19.70
N GLY A 274 20.52 22.29 -19.75
CA GLY A 274 21.27 23.49 -19.34
C GLY A 274 21.37 23.70 -17.83
N ILE A 275 20.61 22.93 -17.01
CA ILE A 275 20.59 23.09 -15.56
C ILE A 275 21.87 22.49 -14.99
N LYS A 276 22.63 23.29 -14.22
CA LYS A 276 23.94 22.90 -13.69
C LYS A 276 23.82 22.26 -12.32
N VAL A 277 24.58 21.19 -12.09
CA VAL A 277 24.76 20.56 -10.77
C VAL A 277 26.13 21.00 -10.20
N PRO A 278 26.20 21.44 -8.93
CA PRO A 278 27.47 21.77 -8.29
C PRO A 278 28.43 20.57 -8.25
N LYS A 279 29.74 20.79 -8.49
CA LYS A 279 30.76 19.73 -8.45
C LYS A 279 30.81 18.96 -7.11
N ASN A 280 30.51 19.65 -5.99
CA ASN A 280 30.48 19.06 -4.65
C ASN A 280 29.03 18.99 -4.13
N ALA A 281 28.12 18.54 -4.96
CA ALA A 281 26.72 18.41 -4.60
C ALA A 281 26.53 17.48 -3.39
N ALA A 282 25.70 17.90 -2.44
CA ALA A 282 25.39 17.10 -1.27
C ALA A 282 24.67 15.80 -1.69
N LYS A 283 25.07 14.67 -1.11
CA LYS A 283 24.38 13.41 -1.34
C LYS A 283 23.08 13.37 -0.53
N VAL A 284 22.04 12.77 -1.10
CA VAL A 284 20.81 12.46 -0.39
C VAL A 284 21.13 11.51 0.77
N LEU A 285 20.50 11.75 1.91
CA LEU A 285 20.76 10.98 3.12
C LEU A 285 19.97 9.66 3.08
N SER A 286 20.66 8.57 3.36
CA SER A 286 20.06 7.32 3.79
C SER A 286 20.30 7.17 5.28
N VAL A 287 19.24 7.22 6.07
CA VAL A 287 19.31 7.19 7.53
C VAL A 287 18.90 5.80 8.00
N PRO A 288 19.81 4.99 8.58
CA PRO A 288 19.42 3.69 9.11
C PRO A 288 18.60 3.85 10.39
N VAL A 289 17.69 2.93 10.64
CA VAL A 289 16.97 2.82 11.91
C VAL A 289 17.62 1.76 12.78
N ALA A 290 17.95 2.13 14.00
CA ALA A 290 18.63 1.24 14.96
C ALA A 290 17.72 0.09 15.42
N ASP A 291 18.33 -1.06 15.69
CA ASP A 291 17.69 -2.15 16.43
C ASP A 291 17.51 -1.73 17.91
N ASN A 292 16.50 -2.29 18.57
CA ASN A 292 16.35 -2.17 20.02
C ASN A 292 16.62 -3.53 20.68
N ASP A 293 17.47 -3.53 21.72
CA ASP A 293 17.77 -4.74 22.50
C ASP A 293 16.65 -5.08 23.50
N THR A 294 15.89 -4.08 23.93
CA THR A 294 14.75 -4.19 24.84
C THR A 294 13.48 -3.72 24.17
N ALA A 295 12.35 -4.30 24.53
CA ALA A 295 11.06 -3.93 23.97
C ALA A 295 10.71 -2.44 24.21
N ILE A 296 10.20 -1.78 23.19
CA ILE A 296 9.70 -0.41 23.27
C ILE A 296 8.19 -0.44 23.46
N TYR A 297 7.70 0.14 24.56
CA TYR A 297 6.29 0.31 24.80
C TYR A 297 5.94 1.80 24.77
N VAL A 298 4.89 2.14 24.02
CA VAL A 298 4.33 3.49 23.94
C VAL A 298 2.84 3.41 24.23
N ILE A 299 2.39 4.16 25.21
CA ILE A 299 0.97 4.32 25.53
C ILE A 299 0.68 5.82 25.54
N ASP A 300 -0.32 6.22 24.77
CA ASP A 300 -0.73 7.61 24.70
C ASP A 300 -2.23 7.76 24.54
N LYS A 301 -2.78 8.93 24.84
CA LYS A 301 -4.20 9.22 24.79
C LYS A 301 -4.48 10.65 24.36
N ASN A 302 -5.60 10.83 23.69
CA ASN A 302 -6.03 12.15 23.24
C ASN A 302 -7.56 12.22 23.21
N LYS A 303 -8.14 13.39 23.54
CA LYS A 303 -9.60 13.60 23.56
C LYS A 303 -10.25 13.47 22.17
N GLU A 304 -9.52 13.81 21.13
CA GLU A 304 -9.99 13.75 19.75
C GLU A 304 -9.80 12.37 19.12
N GLN A 305 -9.11 11.45 19.81
CA GLN A 305 -8.99 10.06 19.36
C GLN A 305 -10.36 9.38 19.38
N LYS A 306 -10.75 8.77 18.24
CA LYS A 306 -12.09 8.16 18.11
C LYS A 306 -12.15 6.74 18.65
N PHE A 307 -11.08 5.98 18.47
CA PHE A 307 -11.00 4.56 18.79
C PHE A 307 -9.69 4.23 19.52
N ASP A 308 -9.74 3.19 20.35
CA ASP A 308 -8.53 2.65 20.98
C ASP A 308 -7.78 1.77 19.98
N MET A 309 -6.61 2.22 19.55
CA MET A 309 -5.78 1.59 18.52
C MET A 309 -4.58 0.90 19.14
N ILE A 310 -4.31 -0.31 18.65
CA ILE A 310 -3.18 -1.14 19.06
C ILE A 310 -2.32 -1.40 17.84
N ASN A 311 -1.00 -1.21 17.97
CA ASN A 311 -0.03 -1.63 16.97
C ASN A 311 1.10 -2.40 17.67
N ILE A 312 1.34 -3.62 17.23
CA ILE A 312 2.41 -4.50 17.72
C ILE A 312 3.33 -4.75 16.54
N MET A 313 4.59 -4.39 16.67
CA MET A 313 5.55 -4.43 15.57
C MET A 313 6.81 -5.20 15.97
N MET A 314 7.36 -5.96 15.04
CA MET A 314 8.62 -6.67 15.17
C MET A 314 9.51 -6.23 14.02
N LYS A 315 10.52 -5.39 14.33
CA LYS A 315 11.38 -4.78 13.31
C LYS A 315 12.26 -5.82 12.63
N SER A 316 12.48 -5.63 11.36
CA SER A 316 13.40 -6.41 10.53
C SER A 316 14.15 -5.50 9.56
N GLU A 317 15.21 -6.03 8.94
CA GLU A 317 15.92 -5.29 7.91
C GLU A 317 15.04 -5.10 6.67
N ALA A 318 15.03 -3.89 6.12
CA ALA A 318 14.42 -3.63 4.82
C ALA A 318 15.14 -4.40 3.70
N TYR A 319 14.41 -4.76 2.64
CA TYR A 319 15.03 -5.38 1.48
C TYR A 319 16.03 -4.39 0.83
N PRO A 320 17.27 -4.82 0.50
CA PRO A 320 18.26 -3.90 -0.02
C PRO A 320 17.87 -3.39 -1.40
N ASP A 321 17.91 -2.08 -1.61
CA ASP A 321 17.61 -1.45 -2.89
C ASP A 321 18.42 -2.03 -4.04
N SER A 322 19.69 -2.36 -3.80
CA SER A 322 20.57 -2.96 -4.82
C SER A 322 20.17 -4.36 -5.29
N LEU A 323 19.24 -5.02 -4.59
CA LEU A 323 18.77 -6.37 -4.89
C LEU A 323 17.31 -6.42 -5.34
N LYS A 324 16.60 -5.28 -5.36
CA LYS A 324 15.20 -5.22 -5.78
C LYS A 324 14.99 -5.59 -7.27
N GLY A 325 16.04 -5.48 -8.08
CA GLY A 325 16.03 -5.96 -9.47
C GLY A 325 16.07 -7.48 -9.67
N ASP A 326 16.24 -8.27 -8.60
CA ASP A 326 16.31 -9.72 -8.66
C ASP A 326 14.93 -10.37 -8.51
N MET A 327 14.71 -11.52 -9.17
CA MET A 327 13.46 -12.30 -9.06
C MET A 327 13.07 -12.63 -7.61
N ASN A 328 14.05 -12.73 -6.70
CA ASN A 328 13.80 -12.95 -5.28
C ASN A 328 12.96 -11.86 -4.64
N TYR A 329 13.01 -10.64 -5.15
CA TYR A 329 12.19 -9.54 -4.67
C TYR A 329 10.70 -9.77 -4.97
N LEU A 330 10.37 -10.30 -6.15
CA LEU A 330 8.99 -10.69 -6.47
C LEU A 330 8.49 -11.85 -5.60
N VAL A 331 9.39 -12.82 -5.28
CA VAL A 331 9.05 -13.89 -4.31
C VAL A 331 8.70 -13.29 -2.95
N GLU A 332 9.50 -12.34 -2.47
CA GLU A 332 9.23 -11.68 -1.19
C GLU A 332 7.90 -10.90 -1.23
N GLY A 333 7.63 -10.16 -2.30
CA GLY A 333 6.36 -9.46 -2.50
C GLY A 333 5.16 -10.41 -2.46
N TYR A 334 5.26 -11.55 -3.15
CA TYR A 334 4.26 -12.62 -3.09
C TYR A 334 4.06 -13.15 -1.66
N VAL A 335 5.15 -13.50 -0.96
CA VAL A 335 5.08 -14.01 0.42
C VAL A 335 4.43 -12.99 1.34
N ARG A 336 4.81 -11.71 1.26
CA ARG A 336 4.19 -10.62 2.03
C ARG A 336 2.69 -10.56 1.78
N GLY A 337 2.26 -10.62 0.52
CA GLY A 337 0.85 -10.57 0.13
C GLY A 337 0.02 -11.75 0.66
N VAL A 338 0.49 -12.98 0.48
CA VAL A 338 -0.26 -14.17 0.94
C VAL A 338 -0.27 -14.29 2.47
N VAL A 339 0.82 -13.92 3.14
CA VAL A 339 0.87 -13.88 4.61
C VAL A 339 -0.15 -12.89 5.16
N SER A 340 -0.18 -11.66 4.65
CA SER A 340 -1.17 -10.66 5.06
C SER A 340 -2.58 -11.17 4.82
N SER A 341 -2.87 -11.74 3.64
CA SER A 341 -4.19 -12.28 3.29
C SER A 341 -4.64 -13.39 4.25
N MET A 342 -3.74 -14.32 4.61
CA MET A 342 -4.08 -15.41 5.53
C MET A 342 -4.28 -14.93 6.97
N PHE A 343 -3.43 -13.98 7.44
CA PHE A 343 -3.63 -13.37 8.75
C PHE A 343 -4.92 -12.57 8.84
N ASP A 344 -5.20 -11.75 7.84
CA ASP A 344 -6.40 -10.91 7.81
C ASP A 344 -7.67 -11.76 7.79
N ALA A 345 -7.63 -12.92 7.12
CA ALA A 345 -8.73 -13.89 7.13
C ALA A 345 -9.00 -14.39 8.57
N ARG A 346 -7.97 -14.85 9.29
CA ARG A 346 -8.09 -15.33 10.68
C ARG A 346 -8.54 -14.23 11.64
N LEU A 347 -7.93 -13.04 11.54
CA LEU A 347 -8.28 -11.91 12.40
C LEU A 347 -9.71 -11.42 12.13
N SER A 348 -10.15 -11.46 10.87
CA SER A 348 -11.53 -11.14 10.50
C SER A 348 -12.53 -12.20 10.99
N GLU A 349 -12.17 -13.47 11.02
CA GLU A 349 -12.98 -14.54 11.61
C GLU A 349 -13.14 -14.33 13.11
N LEU A 350 -12.03 -14.10 13.83
CA LEU A 350 -12.04 -13.78 15.24
C LEU A 350 -12.87 -12.54 15.56
N ALA A 351 -12.79 -11.47 14.75
CA ALA A 351 -13.54 -10.22 14.96
C ALA A 351 -15.05 -10.42 14.93
N ARG A 352 -15.54 -11.48 14.30
CA ARG A 352 -16.97 -11.82 14.23
C ARG A 352 -17.47 -12.67 15.40
N GLU A 353 -16.57 -13.22 16.21
CA GLU A 353 -16.95 -13.94 17.41
C GLU A 353 -17.60 -12.99 18.43
N GLU A 354 -18.66 -13.45 19.10
CA GLU A 354 -19.43 -12.66 20.07
C GLU A 354 -18.54 -12.02 21.14
N ASN A 355 -17.58 -12.80 21.65
CA ASN A 355 -16.70 -12.40 22.76
C ASN A 355 -15.37 -11.80 22.28
N CYS A 356 -15.20 -11.53 21.00
CA CYS A 356 -13.96 -10.93 20.49
C CYS A 356 -13.73 -9.54 21.10
N PRO A 357 -12.53 -9.25 21.64
CA PRO A 357 -12.26 -7.97 22.31
C PRO A 357 -11.90 -6.83 21.35
N PHE A 358 -11.77 -7.07 20.07
CA PHE A 358 -11.50 -6.05 19.05
C PHE A 358 -12.61 -5.96 18.00
N LEU A 359 -12.75 -4.80 17.38
CA LEU A 359 -13.69 -4.56 16.29
C LEU A 359 -13.15 -5.05 14.95
N GLN A 360 -11.86 -4.82 14.74
CA GLN A 360 -11.11 -5.23 13.55
C GLN A 360 -9.63 -5.35 13.89
N ALA A 361 -8.93 -6.22 13.19
CA ALA A 361 -7.48 -6.29 13.22
C ALA A 361 -6.96 -6.78 11.87
N SER A 362 -5.72 -6.42 11.57
CA SER A 362 -4.99 -6.84 10.37
C SER A 362 -3.53 -7.09 10.70
N ALA A 363 -2.83 -7.89 9.89
CA ALA A 363 -1.42 -8.13 10.07
C ALA A 363 -0.69 -8.21 8.72
N GLY A 364 0.55 -7.74 8.69
CA GLY A 364 1.35 -7.75 7.45
C GLY A 364 2.79 -7.33 7.67
N MET A 365 3.58 -7.44 6.62
CA MET A 365 4.97 -6.99 6.54
C MET A 365 5.08 -5.74 5.68
N GLY A 366 5.79 -4.74 6.15
CA GLY A 366 6.01 -3.48 5.44
C GLY A 366 6.99 -2.59 6.19
N ASN A 367 7.04 -1.33 5.83
CA ASN A 367 7.90 -0.35 6.45
C ASN A 367 7.62 -0.18 7.96
N TYR A 368 8.68 -0.04 8.74
CA TYR A 368 8.54 0.34 10.15
C TYR A 368 8.12 1.81 10.27
N LEU A 369 6.85 2.02 10.59
CA LEU A 369 6.22 3.35 10.71
C LEU A 369 6.46 4.23 9.47
N ILE A 370 7.31 5.25 9.60
CA ILE A 370 7.58 6.26 8.57
C ILE A 370 8.94 6.08 7.88
N SER A 371 9.68 5.01 8.18
CA SER A 371 11.03 4.81 7.63
C SER A 371 11.03 3.86 6.43
N SER A 372 11.76 4.21 5.38
CA SER A 372 12.02 3.35 4.21
C SER A 372 13.23 2.41 4.41
N THR A 373 14.02 2.60 5.48
CA THR A 373 15.27 1.85 5.74
C THR A 373 15.13 0.73 6.77
N LYS A 374 13.93 0.52 7.30
CA LYS A 374 13.61 -0.54 8.25
C LYS A 374 12.21 -1.05 8.00
N ASP A 375 12.06 -2.37 7.97
CA ASP A 375 10.78 -3.05 7.87
C ASP A 375 10.28 -3.52 9.24
N ALA A 376 9.04 -3.91 9.31
CA ALA A 376 8.45 -4.60 10.44
C ALA A 376 7.33 -5.56 10.01
N PHE A 377 7.19 -6.66 10.72
CA PHE A 377 5.91 -7.36 10.80
C PHE A 377 5.05 -6.63 11.82
N SER A 378 3.87 -6.24 11.42
CA SER A 378 2.96 -5.43 12.23
C SER A 378 1.60 -6.10 12.38
N ILE A 379 1.03 -6.04 13.58
CA ILE A 379 -0.37 -6.37 13.84
C ILE A 379 -1.03 -5.12 14.36
N SER A 380 -2.04 -4.63 13.63
CA SER A 380 -2.79 -3.43 13.95
C SER A 380 -4.23 -3.77 14.23
N GLY A 381 -4.85 -3.16 15.23
CA GLY A 381 -6.25 -3.41 15.55
C GLY A 381 -6.92 -2.29 16.31
N VAL A 382 -8.25 -2.33 16.33
CA VAL A 382 -9.12 -1.42 17.04
C VAL A 382 -9.81 -2.20 18.15
N ALA A 383 -9.50 -1.89 19.40
CA ALA A 383 -10.13 -2.53 20.55
C ALA A 383 -11.60 -2.11 20.73
N LYS A 384 -12.43 -3.01 21.25
CA LYS A 384 -13.74 -2.63 21.78
C LYS A 384 -13.55 -1.74 23.02
N PRO A 385 -14.48 -0.81 23.30
CA PRO A 385 -14.36 0.09 24.44
C PRO A 385 -14.06 -0.65 25.76
N GLY A 386 -13.00 -0.24 26.45
CA GLY A 386 -12.57 -0.83 27.72
C GLY A 386 -11.86 -2.18 27.63
N MET A 387 -11.63 -2.74 26.43
CA MET A 387 -11.06 -4.08 26.20
C MET A 387 -9.65 -4.05 25.60
N VAL A 388 -8.90 -2.98 25.79
CA VAL A 388 -7.56 -2.80 25.19
C VAL A 388 -6.60 -3.93 25.58
N LYS A 389 -6.58 -4.36 26.85
CA LYS A 389 -5.67 -5.44 27.30
C LYS A 389 -6.04 -6.80 26.73
N GLU A 390 -7.33 -7.08 26.68
CA GLU A 390 -7.88 -8.31 26.10
C GLU A 390 -7.64 -8.37 24.59
N ALA A 391 -7.86 -7.26 23.87
CA ALA A 391 -7.58 -7.12 22.44
C ALA A 391 -6.09 -7.30 22.14
N TYR A 392 -5.24 -6.64 22.92
CA TYR A 392 -3.78 -6.77 22.82
C TYR A 392 -3.33 -8.23 23.00
N ALA A 393 -3.86 -8.92 24.01
CA ALA A 393 -3.56 -10.33 24.25
C ALA A 393 -4.08 -11.24 23.13
N ALA A 394 -5.29 -11.00 22.61
CA ALA A 394 -5.88 -11.79 21.54
C ALA A 394 -5.07 -11.70 20.23
N MET A 395 -4.65 -10.49 19.85
CA MET A 395 -3.81 -10.25 18.68
C MET A 395 -2.44 -10.95 18.81
N LEU A 396 -1.82 -10.87 19.99
CA LEU A 396 -0.55 -11.58 20.28
C LEU A 396 -0.71 -13.11 20.22
N ARG A 397 -1.83 -13.65 20.74
CA ARG A 397 -2.11 -15.09 20.68
C ARG A 397 -2.20 -15.59 19.25
N GLU A 398 -2.85 -14.82 18.37
CA GLU A 398 -2.93 -15.23 16.97
C GLU A 398 -1.58 -15.19 16.27
N ALA A 399 -0.76 -14.15 16.53
CA ALA A 399 0.62 -14.14 16.05
C ALA A 399 1.43 -15.36 16.56
N LYS A 400 1.33 -15.65 17.86
CA LYS A 400 1.99 -16.82 18.42
C LYS A 400 1.46 -18.13 17.84
N ARG A 401 0.17 -18.24 17.57
CA ARG A 401 -0.42 -19.43 16.92
C ARG A 401 0.17 -19.67 15.54
N VAL A 402 0.28 -18.61 14.73
CA VAL A 402 0.95 -18.70 13.41
C VAL A 402 2.42 -19.07 13.55
N ARG A 403 3.13 -18.49 14.51
CA ARG A 403 4.54 -18.83 14.77
C ARG A 403 4.74 -20.31 15.16
N ASP A 404 3.88 -20.82 16.04
CA ASP A 404 4.06 -22.16 16.62
C ASP A 404 3.55 -23.28 15.70
N PHE A 405 2.47 -23.03 14.95
CA PHE A 405 1.78 -24.04 14.14
C PHE A 405 1.75 -23.72 12.64
N GLY A 406 2.02 -22.48 12.25
CA GLY A 406 1.94 -22.01 10.87
C GLY A 406 0.51 -21.80 10.37
N PHE A 407 0.42 -21.54 9.09
CA PHE A 407 -0.82 -21.57 8.32
C PHE A 407 -1.10 -22.99 7.84
N THR A 408 -2.38 -23.30 7.58
CA THR A 408 -2.81 -24.58 7.04
C THR A 408 -2.66 -24.66 5.53
N ALA A 409 -2.66 -25.87 4.96
CA ALA A 409 -2.58 -26.06 3.52
C ALA A 409 -3.79 -25.45 2.80
N THR A 410 -4.98 -25.54 3.39
CA THR A 410 -6.23 -24.99 2.82
C THR A 410 -6.25 -23.46 2.80
N GLU A 411 -5.74 -22.78 3.85
CA GLU A 411 -5.56 -21.33 3.83
C GLU A 411 -4.60 -20.90 2.72
N TYR A 412 -3.47 -21.59 2.61
CA TYR A 412 -2.47 -21.24 1.60
C TYR A 412 -2.94 -21.48 0.17
N ILE A 413 -3.67 -22.59 -0.10
CA ILE A 413 -4.25 -22.83 -1.41
C ILE A 413 -5.18 -21.66 -1.79
N ARG A 414 -6.07 -21.24 -0.89
CA ARG A 414 -6.98 -20.11 -1.15
C ARG A 414 -6.24 -18.79 -1.38
N ALA A 415 -5.26 -18.48 -0.55
CA ALA A 415 -4.47 -17.25 -0.69
C ALA A 415 -3.72 -17.23 -2.03
N LYS A 416 -3.14 -18.36 -2.43
CA LYS A 416 -2.46 -18.59 -3.70
C LYS A 416 -3.39 -18.39 -4.90
N GLU A 417 -4.57 -19.00 -4.87
CA GLU A 417 -5.56 -18.89 -5.95
C GLU A 417 -6.10 -17.46 -6.06
N ASN A 418 -6.40 -16.81 -4.94
CA ASN A 418 -6.83 -15.42 -4.93
C ASN A 418 -5.74 -14.48 -5.51
N PHE A 419 -4.48 -14.68 -5.13
CA PHE A 419 -3.37 -13.90 -5.68
C PHE A 419 -3.28 -14.09 -7.20
N MET A 420 -3.27 -15.34 -7.67
CA MET A 420 -3.16 -15.62 -9.10
C MET A 420 -4.36 -15.11 -9.91
N SER A 421 -5.58 -15.22 -9.37
CA SER A 421 -6.78 -14.65 -10.00
C SER A 421 -6.72 -13.12 -10.09
N SER A 422 -6.19 -12.45 -9.06
CA SER A 422 -5.97 -10.99 -9.10
C SER A 422 -4.96 -10.61 -10.18
N MET A 423 -3.85 -11.34 -10.27
CA MET A 423 -2.83 -11.11 -11.30
C MET A 423 -3.37 -11.35 -12.71
N GLU A 424 -4.17 -12.39 -12.91
CA GLU A 424 -4.84 -12.68 -14.17
C GLU A 424 -5.77 -11.53 -14.59
N THR A 425 -6.59 -11.04 -13.66
CA THR A 425 -7.48 -9.90 -13.91
C THR A 425 -6.70 -8.64 -14.29
N MET A 426 -5.60 -8.36 -13.61
CA MET A 426 -4.74 -7.23 -13.95
C MET A 426 -4.11 -7.40 -15.34
N TYR A 427 -3.64 -8.61 -15.66
CA TYR A 427 -3.07 -8.93 -16.98
C TYR A 427 -4.09 -8.77 -18.11
N GLU A 428 -5.31 -9.25 -17.93
CA GLU A 428 -6.40 -9.13 -18.92
C GLU A 428 -6.74 -7.65 -19.19
N ASN A 429 -6.75 -6.81 -18.15
CA ASN A 429 -7.05 -5.39 -18.24
C ASN A 429 -5.81 -4.49 -18.50
N ARG A 430 -4.64 -5.06 -18.80
CA ARG A 430 -3.39 -4.31 -18.96
C ARG A 430 -3.43 -3.19 -20.00
N ASN A 431 -4.28 -3.32 -21.03
CA ASN A 431 -4.44 -2.30 -22.06
C ASN A 431 -5.41 -1.18 -21.65
N LYS A 432 -6.04 -1.30 -20.47
CA LYS A 432 -6.99 -0.33 -19.90
C LYS A 432 -6.45 0.29 -18.60
N MET A 433 -5.16 0.17 -18.38
CA MET A 433 -4.50 0.83 -17.24
C MET A 433 -4.47 2.35 -17.45
N LYS A 434 -4.85 3.07 -16.41
CA LYS A 434 -4.81 4.54 -16.40
C LYS A 434 -3.39 5.06 -16.22
N ASN A 435 -3.16 6.28 -16.66
CA ASN A 435 -1.86 6.94 -16.59
C ASN A 435 -1.27 6.96 -15.18
N GLU A 436 -2.11 7.19 -14.14
CA GLU A 436 -1.67 7.30 -12.75
C GLU A 436 -1.07 6.01 -12.19
N GLN A 437 -1.52 4.85 -12.69
CA GLN A 437 -0.95 3.55 -12.27
C GLN A 437 0.52 3.43 -12.70
N PHE A 438 0.83 3.86 -13.93
CA PHE A 438 2.21 3.87 -14.42
C PHE A 438 3.05 4.97 -13.78
N THR A 439 2.51 6.18 -13.60
CA THR A 439 3.27 7.28 -12.98
C THR A 439 3.66 6.95 -11.55
N THR A 440 2.79 6.30 -10.77
CA THR A 440 3.11 5.83 -9.42
C THR A 440 4.26 4.83 -9.44
N GLN A 441 4.21 3.82 -10.32
CA GLN A 441 5.28 2.84 -10.47
C GLN A 441 6.63 3.51 -10.83
N TYR A 442 6.62 4.52 -11.72
CA TYR A 442 7.86 5.19 -12.13
C TYR A 442 8.39 6.14 -11.07
N VAL A 443 7.52 6.75 -10.25
CA VAL A 443 7.94 7.48 -9.05
C VAL A 443 8.67 6.53 -8.10
N ASP A 444 8.06 5.39 -7.77
CA ASP A 444 8.62 4.42 -6.84
C ASP A 444 9.89 3.74 -7.40
N HIS A 445 9.94 3.48 -8.71
CA HIS A 445 11.19 3.03 -9.35
C HIS A 445 12.30 4.06 -9.20
N PHE A 446 12.02 5.33 -9.44
CA PHE A 446 13.01 6.38 -9.29
C PHE A 446 13.43 6.56 -7.82
N THR A 447 12.48 6.66 -6.89
CA THR A 447 12.78 6.99 -5.48
C THR A 447 13.30 5.81 -4.67
N ASP A 448 12.73 4.63 -4.88
CA ASP A 448 12.90 3.46 -4.01
C ASP A 448 13.48 2.24 -4.73
N ASN A 449 13.90 2.41 -6.00
CA ASN A 449 14.42 1.34 -6.88
C ASN A 449 13.44 0.15 -7.06
N GLU A 450 12.12 0.40 -6.96
CA GLU A 450 11.11 -0.64 -7.21
C GLU A 450 11.20 -1.14 -8.67
N PRO A 451 11.12 -2.45 -8.94
CA PRO A 451 11.14 -2.96 -10.30
C PRO A 451 9.87 -2.54 -11.06
N ILE A 452 10.02 -2.36 -12.37
CA ILE A 452 8.92 -1.99 -13.27
C ILE A 452 8.79 -2.98 -14.44
N PRO A 453 8.48 -4.26 -14.18
CA PRO A 453 8.16 -5.20 -15.26
C PRO A 453 6.88 -4.77 -15.97
N SER A 454 6.70 -5.27 -17.22
CA SER A 454 5.36 -5.23 -17.81
C SER A 454 4.43 -6.18 -17.06
N LEU A 455 3.11 -5.88 -17.01
CA LEU A 455 2.15 -6.81 -16.43
C LEU A 455 2.17 -8.19 -17.10
N GLU A 456 2.53 -8.25 -18.38
CA GLU A 456 2.71 -9.52 -19.10
C GLU A 456 3.89 -10.31 -18.56
N ASP A 457 5.04 -9.67 -18.34
CA ASP A 457 6.22 -10.32 -17.80
C ASP A 457 6.01 -10.71 -16.33
N GLU A 458 5.41 -9.82 -15.54
CA GLU A 458 5.12 -10.07 -14.14
C GLU A 458 4.17 -11.25 -13.95
N TYR A 459 3.07 -11.31 -14.72
CA TYR A 459 2.13 -12.42 -14.69
C TYR A 459 2.79 -13.75 -15.07
N LYS A 460 3.62 -13.77 -16.15
CA LYS A 460 4.39 -14.96 -16.53
C LYS A 460 5.36 -15.41 -15.44
N ILE A 461 6.03 -14.47 -14.79
CA ILE A 461 6.94 -14.77 -13.68
C ILE A 461 6.17 -15.41 -12.54
N TYR A 462 5.03 -14.84 -12.12
CA TYR A 462 4.22 -15.43 -11.06
C TYR A 462 3.62 -16.79 -11.44
N GLN A 463 3.21 -17.00 -12.68
CA GLN A 463 2.75 -18.32 -13.16
C GLN A 463 3.83 -19.40 -13.02
N MET A 464 5.09 -19.06 -13.27
CA MET A 464 6.21 -20.01 -13.11
C MET A 464 6.62 -20.21 -11.66
N MET A 465 6.59 -19.17 -10.86
CA MET A 465 7.20 -19.11 -9.53
C MET A 465 6.25 -19.60 -8.44
N VAL A 466 5.00 -19.11 -8.44
CA VAL A 466 4.03 -19.36 -7.35
C VAL A 466 3.72 -20.84 -7.14
N PRO A 467 3.58 -21.71 -8.17
CA PRO A 467 3.38 -23.15 -7.95
C PRO A 467 4.50 -23.83 -7.16
N ASN A 468 5.72 -23.29 -7.22
CA ASN A 468 6.92 -23.88 -6.64
C ASN A 468 7.25 -23.36 -5.23
N ILE A 469 6.46 -22.43 -4.68
CA ILE A 469 6.67 -21.92 -3.32
C ILE A 469 5.88 -22.81 -2.35
N PRO A 470 6.54 -23.62 -1.50
CA PRO A 470 5.86 -24.51 -0.56
C PRO A 470 5.40 -23.74 0.69
N LEU A 471 4.34 -24.23 1.33
CA LEU A 471 3.81 -23.68 2.58
C LEU A 471 4.86 -23.68 3.70
N GLU A 472 5.71 -24.69 3.74
CA GLU A 472 6.76 -24.86 4.73
C GLU A 472 7.76 -23.69 4.73
N ALA A 473 8.05 -23.13 3.54
CA ALA A 473 8.92 -21.97 3.41
C ALA A 473 8.25 -20.71 4.03
N ILE A 474 6.96 -20.53 3.79
CA ILE A 474 6.17 -19.43 4.38
C ILE A 474 6.09 -19.56 5.89
N ASN A 475 5.74 -20.74 6.38
CA ASN A 475 5.65 -21.01 7.83
C ASN A 475 7.01 -20.87 8.50
N GLY A 476 8.08 -21.31 7.84
CA GLY A 476 9.45 -21.13 8.31
C GLY A 476 9.85 -19.65 8.41
N ALA A 477 9.47 -18.82 7.44
CA ALA A 477 9.70 -17.39 7.48
C ALA A 477 8.92 -16.73 8.64
N MET A 478 7.64 -17.07 8.82
CA MET A 478 6.83 -16.51 9.91
C MET A 478 7.35 -16.88 11.30
N LYS A 479 7.85 -18.10 11.48
CA LYS A 479 8.48 -18.52 12.75
C LYS A 479 9.68 -17.66 13.14
N GLN A 480 10.37 -17.07 12.17
CA GLN A 480 11.52 -16.21 12.40
C GLN A 480 11.15 -14.75 12.55
N VAL A 481 10.16 -14.28 11.79
CA VAL A 481 9.67 -12.91 11.83
C VAL A 481 8.92 -12.61 13.11
N ILE A 482 8.08 -13.55 13.58
CA ILE A 482 7.35 -13.42 14.85
C ILE A 482 8.26 -13.86 16.00
N ALA A 483 9.07 -12.92 16.51
CA ALA A 483 10.05 -13.19 17.55
C ALA A 483 9.41 -13.33 18.94
N GLU A 484 9.96 -14.23 19.76
CA GLU A 484 9.62 -14.37 21.20
C GLU A 484 10.57 -13.61 22.13
N THR A 485 11.39 -12.72 21.56
CA THR A 485 12.36 -11.90 22.30
C THR A 485 11.89 -10.47 22.38
N ASP A 486 12.48 -9.70 23.26
CA ASP A 486 12.22 -8.26 23.38
C ASP A 486 13.04 -7.46 22.35
N THR A 487 14.01 -8.08 21.71
CA THR A 487 14.79 -7.46 20.63
C THR A 487 13.87 -7.14 19.45
N ASN A 488 13.94 -5.89 19.00
CA ASN A 488 13.15 -5.38 17.88
C ASN A 488 11.62 -5.43 18.07
N PHE A 489 11.15 -5.69 19.29
CA PHE A 489 9.73 -5.64 19.63
C PHE A 489 9.33 -4.21 19.98
N VAL A 490 8.25 -3.73 19.37
CA VAL A 490 7.68 -2.40 19.57
C VAL A 490 6.16 -2.52 19.75
N SER A 491 5.64 -1.88 20.77
CA SER A 491 4.21 -1.82 21.08
C SER A 491 3.76 -0.37 21.17
N MET A 492 2.73 0.00 20.43
CA MET A 492 2.14 1.33 20.42
C MET A 492 0.64 1.21 20.62
N VAL A 493 0.12 1.87 21.67
CA VAL A 493 -1.30 1.89 22.02
C VAL A 493 -1.76 3.33 22.14
N PHE A 494 -2.66 3.75 21.26
CA PHE A 494 -3.22 5.09 21.22
C PHE A 494 -4.71 5.04 21.54
N MET A 495 -5.13 5.74 22.59
CA MET A 495 -6.46 5.60 23.15
C MET A 495 -7.24 6.91 23.16
N LYS A 496 -8.56 6.76 23.22
CA LYS A 496 -9.46 7.87 23.49
C LYS A 496 -9.32 8.30 24.95
N GLU A 497 -9.03 9.58 25.18
CA GLU A 497 -9.02 10.14 26.54
C GLU A 497 -10.46 10.44 26.99
N ALA A 498 -10.86 9.86 28.13
CA ALA A 498 -12.16 10.07 28.74
C ALA A 498 -12.05 10.05 30.28
N GLU A 499 -12.92 10.77 30.96
CA GLU A 499 -12.98 10.78 32.43
C GLU A 499 -13.43 9.42 33.00
N GLY A 500 -12.84 9.00 34.09
CA GLY A 500 -13.19 7.75 34.78
C GLY A 500 -12.68 6.48 34.09
N VAL A 501 -11.95 6.57 32.98
CA VAL A 501 -11.39 5.42 32.30
C VAL A 501 -10.01 5.05 32.86
N SER A 502 -9.84 3.77 33.20
CA SER A 502 -8.54 3.22 33.60
C SER A 502 -7.78 2.74 32.38
N TYR A 503 -6.58 3.28 32.14
CA TYR A 503 -5.73 2.93 31.01
C TYR A 503 -4.68 1.90 31.40
N PRO A 504 -4.27 1.00 30.49
CA PRO A 504 -3.17 0.10 30.74
C PRO A 504 -1.85 0.87 30.92
N THR A 505 -0.91 0.28 31.66
CA THR A 505 0.46 0.78 31.79
C THR A 505 1.39 -0.02 30.88
N GLU A 506 2.58 0.53 30.58
CA GLU A 506 3.63 -0.17 29.82
C GLU A 506 4.02 -1.49 30.48
N GLN A 507 4.09 -1.52 31.84
CA GLN A 507 4.38 -2.75 32.59
C GLN A 507 3.28 -3.80 32.44
N GLN A 508 2.01 -3.38 32.41
CA GLN A 508 0.90 -4.31 32.18
C GLN A 508 0.93 -4.90 30.77
N LEU A 509 1.25 -4.12 29.73
CA LEU A 509 1.44 -4.64 28.38
C LEU A 509 2.63 -5.61 28.32
N ALA A 510 3.75 -5.26 28.94
CA ALA A 510 4.91 -6.15 29.03
C ALA A 510 4.57 -7.48 29.73
N GLN A 511 3.77 -7.42 30.79
CA GLN A 511 3.30 -8.61 31.49
C GLN A 511 2.40 -9.49 30.62
N ILE A 512 1.51 -8.88 29.82
CA ILE A 512 0.67 -9.60 28.85
C ILE A 512 1.54 -10.29 27.79
N VAL A 513 2.55 -9.59 27.24
CA VAL A 513 3.49 -10.20 26.28
C VAL A 513 4.17 -11.43 26.90
N LYS A 514 4.70 -11.31 28.11
CA LYS A 514 5.32 -12.42 28.83
C LYS A 514 4.36 -13.59 29.07
N GLN A 515 3.14 -13.29 29.47
CA GLN A 515 2.09 -14.29 29.70
C GLN A 515 1.76 -15.03 28.41
N VAL A 516 1.45 -14.32 27.31
CA VAL A 516 1.08 -14.93 26.02
C VAL A 516 2.22 -15.76 25.45
N ARG A 517 3.48 -15.29 25.55
CA ARG A 517 4.64 -16.08 25.13
C ARG A 517 4.75 -17.43 25.89
N GLY A 518 4.30 -17.48 27.16
CA GLY A 518 4.29 -18.70 27.97
C GLY A 518 3.05 -19.60 27.81
N GLU A 519 2.02 -19.13 27.10
CA GLU A 519 0.78 -19.89 26.92
C GLU A 519 0.99 -21.07 25.95
N LYS A 520 0.36 -22.20 26.26
CA LYS A 520 0.20 -23.32 25.31
C LYS A 520 -1.08 -23.08 24.51
N LEU A 521 -0.92 -22.91 23.20
CA LEU A 521 -2.02 -22.69 22.29
C LEU A 521 -2.34 -23.97 21.52
N GLU A 522 -3.54 -24.05 20.99
CA GLU A 522 -3.94 -25.07 20.03
C GLU A 522 -3.77 -24.53 18.60
N ALA A 523 -3.51 -25.45 17.65
CA ALA A 523 -3.43 -25.11 16.25
C ALA A 523 -4.75 -24.55 15.74
N TYR A 524 -4.68 -23.66 14.77
CA TYR A 524 -5.88 -23.18 14.07
C TYR A 524 -6.52 -24.33 13.28
N VAL A 525 -7.83 -24.44 13.35
CA VAL A 525 -8.63 -25.38 12.58
C VAL A 525 -9.43 -24.61 11.53
N ASP A 526 -9.14 -24.90 10.28
CA ASP A 526 -9.80 -24.27 9.13
C ASP A 526 -11.12 -24.98 8.84
N ASN A 527 -12.21 -24.47 9.40
CA ASN A 527 -13.56 -25.02 9.29
C ASN A 527 -14.24 -24.51 8.00
N VAL A 528 -13.80 -25.00 6.86
CA VAL A 528 -14.38 -24.62 5.57
C VAL A 528 -15.57 -25.52 5.23
N LYS A 529 -16.75 -24.93 5.05
CA LYS A 529 -17.90 -25.62 4.46
C LYS A 529 -17.66 -25.85 2.97
N GLN A 530 -17.73 -27.11 2.54
CA GLN A 530 -17.58 -27.50 1.13
C GLN A 530 -18.93 -27.72 0.42
N GLU A 531 -20.01 -27.48 1.12
CA GLU A 531 -21.36 -27.61 0.60
C GLU A 531 -21.69 -26.48 -0.38
N PRO A 532 -22.46 -26.72 -1.45
CA PRO A 532 -22.91 -25.66 -2.33
C PRO A 532 -23.85 -24.69 -1.58
N LEU A 533 -23.77 -23.40 -1.89
CA LEU A 533 -24.61 -22.37 -1.27
C LEU A 533 -26.11 -22.69 -1.37
N MET A 534 -26.51 -23.34 -2.43
CA MET A 534 -27.90 -23.82 -2.67
C MET A 534 -27.87 -25.32 -2.90
N ALA A 535 -28.40 -26.07 -1.95
CA ALA A 535 -28.53 -27.55 -2.09
C ALA A 535 -29.39 -27.94 -3.29
N THR A 536 -30.35 -27.11 -3.65
CA THR A 536 -31.23 -27.32 -4.82
C THR A 536 -31.32 -26.02 -5.61
N LEU A 537 -30.92 -26.04 -6.86
CA LEU A 537 -31.06 -24.88 -7.73
C LEU A 537 -32.57 -24.58 -7.97
N PRO A 538 -32.95 -23.28 -8.00
CA PRO A 538 -34.31 -22.90 -8.31
C PRO A 538 -34.68 -23.32 -9.74
N GLN A 539 -35.95 -23.64 -9.94
CA GLN A 539 -36.44 -24.00 -11.26
C GLN A 539 -36.25 -22.80 -12.22
N ALA A 540 -35.66 -23.08 -13.37
CA ALA A 540 -35.41 -22.06 -14.38
C ALA A 540 -36.70 -21.36 -14.83
N GLY A 541 -36.72 -20.05 -14.79
CA GLY A 541 -37.81 -19.26 -15.36
C GLY A 541 -37.66 -19.09 -16.87
N SER A 542 -38.66 -18.46 -17.50
CA SER A 542 -38.64 -18.13 -18.92
C SER A 542 -38.68 -16.62 -19.17
N ILE A 543 -38.19 -16.20 -20.32
CA ILE A 543 -38.29 -14.82 -20.77
C ILE A 543 -39.64 -14.63 -21.49
N LYS A 544 -40.50 -13.75 -20.95
CA LYS A 544 -41.81 -13.42 -21.53
C LYS A 544 -41.72 -12.34 -22.60
N LYS A 545 -40.82 -11.36 -22.44
CA LYS A 545 -40.70 -10.21 -23.35
C LYS A 545 -39.27 -9.76 -23.44
N ILE A 546 -38.84 -9.35 -24.63
CA ILE A 546 -37.54 -8.69 -24.89
C ILE A 546 -37.85 -7.35 -25.55
N GLU A 547 -37.29 -6.26 -25.00
CA GLU A 547 -37.35 -4.91 -25.52
C GLU A 547 -35.92 -4.42 -25.73
N GLU A 548 -35.62 -3.88 -26.91
CA GLU A 548 -34.30 -3.37 -27.23
C GLU A 548 -34.32 -1.84 -27.30
N ASN A 549 -33.39 -1.19 -26.59
CA ASN A 549 -33.15 0.24 -26.71
C ASN A 549 -31.87 0.46 -27.50
N LYS A 550 -32.00 0.77 -28.78
CA LYS A 550 -30.85 0.98 -29.68
C LYS A 550 -30.07 2.24 -29.37
N VAL A 551 -30.71 3.29 -28.82
CA VAL A 551 -30.07 4.56 -28.49
C VAL A 551 -29.13 4.42 -27.31
N LEU A 552 -29.55 3.70 -26.27
CA LEU A 552 -28.77 3.48 -25.05
C LEU A 552 -28.01 2.15 -25.05
N GLY A 553 -28.18 1.33 -26.10
CA GLY A 553 -27.43 0.09 -26.31
C GLY A 553 -27.71 -1.01 -25.28
N PHE A 554 -28.97 -1.14 -24.78
CA PHE A 554 -29.31 -2.19 -23.83
C PHE A 554 -30.52 -3.02 -24.26
N LYS A 555 -30.63 -4.24 -23.74
CA LYS A 555 -31.81 -5.10 -23.83
C LYS A 555 -32.49 -5.19 -22.49
N LYS A 556 -33.82 -5.05 -22.46
CA LYS A 556 -34.65 -5.22 -21.27
C LYS A 556 -35.48 -6.51 -21.42
N LEU A 557 -35.27 -7.42 -20.50
CA LEU A 557 -36.00 -8.71 -20.44
C LEU A 557 -37.07 -8.61 -19.37
N THR A 558 -38.25 -9.18 -19.63
CA THR A 558 -39.26 -9.41 -18.60
C THR A 558 -39.36 -10.94 -18.40
N LEU A 559 -39.09 -11.40 -17.19
CA LEU A 559 -39.07 -12.81 -16.83
C LEU A 559 -40.49 -13.29 -16.49
N SER A 560 -40.67 -14.64 -16.43
CA SER A 560 -41.95 -15.30 -16.13
C SER A 560 -42.53 -14.91 -14.76
N ASN A 561 -41.68 -14.59 -13.77
CA ASN A 561 -42.08 -14.12 -12.46
C ASN A 561 -42.32 -12.59 -12.37
N GLY A 562 -42.21 -11.87 -13.47
CA GLY A 562 -42.39 -10.42 -13.54
C GLY A 562 -41.11 -9.59 -13.31
N ALA A 563 -40.00 -10.21 -12.92
CA ALA A 563 -38.72 -9.53 -12.76
C ALA A 563 -38.25 -8.89 -14.09
N LYS A 564 -37.64 -7.72 -14.01
CA LYS A 564 -37.08 -7.02 -15.18
C LYS A 564 -35.55 -7.07 -15.08
N VAL A 565 -34.92 -7.53 -16.16
CA VAL A 565 -33.48 -7.61 -16.28
C VAL A 565 -33.02 -6.68 -17.40
N VAL A 566 -32.09 -5.81 -17.13
CA VAL A 566 -31.47 -4.93 -18.14
C VAL A 566 -30.07 -5.43 -18.40
N LEU A 567 -29.78 -5.79 -19.65
CA LEU A 567 -28.47 -6.25 -20.09
C LEU A 567 -27.85 -5.21 -21.01
N LYS A 568 -26.69 -4.71 -20.62
CA LYS A 568 -25.89 -3.80 -21.44
C LYS A 568 -24.48 -4.37 -21.56
N LYS A 569 -24.05 -4.62 -22.81
CA LYS A 569 -22.65 -4.94 -23.09
C LYS A 569 -21.86 -3.62 -23.07
N THR A 570 -20.74 -3.63 -22.37
CA THR A 570 -19.77 -2.52 -22.32
C THR A 570 -18.38 -3.07 -22.65
N ASP A 571 -17.46 -2.18 -22.92
CA ASP A 571 -16.05 -2.44 -23.21
C ASP A 571 -15.11 -1.75 -22.21
N PHE A 572 -15.66 -1.34 -21.05
CA PHE A 572 -14.89 -0.63 -20.02
C PHE A 572 -13.85 -1.52 -19.36
N GLU A 573 -14.21 -2.79 -19.14
CA GLU A 573 -13.33 -3.82 -18.56
C GLU A 573 -13.56 -5.15 -19.29
N ASP A 574 -12.50 -5.94 -19.45
CA ASP A 574 -12.57 -7.25 -20.06
C ASP A 574 -12.86 -8.32 -18.99
N ASN A 575 -13.66 -9.33 -19.35
CA ASN A 575 -14.02 -10.48 -18.51
C ASN A 575 -14.74 -10.13 -17.18
N GLU A 576 -15.38 -8.97 -17.12
CA GLU A 576 -16.16 -8.54 -15.95
C GLU A 576 -17.66 -8.48 -16.25
N ILE A 577 -18.45 -9.00 -15.33
CA ILE A 577 -19.91 -8.85 -15.33
C ILE A 577 -20.30 -8.13 -14.02
N ARG A 578 -20.79 -6.90 -14.14
CA ARG A 578 -21.35 -6.17 -13.00
C ARG A 578 -22.84 -6.42 -12.89
N PHE A 579 -23.26 -6.91 -11.74
CA PHE A 579 -24.65 -7.17 -11.41
C PHE A 579 -25.14 -6.20 -10.33
N SER A 580 -26.32 -5.60 -10.53
CA SER A 580 -27.03 -4.83 -9.51
C SER A 580 -28.50 -5.15 -9.52
N GLY A 581 -29.10 -5.26 -8.34
CA GLY A 581 -30.54 -5.50 -8.17
C GLY A 581 -31.19 -4.32 -7.41
N THR A 582 -32.38 -3.89 -7.87
CA THR A 582 -33.14 -2.83 -7.23
C THR A 582 -34.57 -3.29 -6.99
N ALA A 583 -35.06 -3.20 -5.76
CA ALA A 583 -36.46 -3.34 -5.41
C ALA A 583 -37.09 -1.95 -5.25
N LYS A 584 -38.38 -1.83 -5.62
CA LYS A 584 -39.12 -0.56 -5.50
C LYS A 584 -39.57 -0.26 -4.07
N VAL A 585 -39.32 -1.17 -3.15
CA VAL A 585 -39.78 -1.07 -1.75
C VAL A 585 -38.53 -1.00 -0.87
N GLY A 586 -38.41 0.08 -0.11
CA GLY A 586 -37.39 0.29 0.93
C GLY A 586 -38.01 0.34 2.33
N TYR A 587 -37.19 0.58 3.33
CA TYR A 587 -37.62 0.63 4.73
C TYR A 587 -38.70 1.69 5.00
N SER A 588 -38.76 2.75 4.20
CA SER A 588 -39.79 3.80 4.31
C SER A 588 -41.23 3.28 4.09
N ALA A 589 -41.40 2.09 3.50
CA ALA A 589 -42.69 1.45 3.36
C ALA A 589 -43.20 0.78 4.65
N PHE A 590 -42.32 0.61 5.66
CA PHE A 590 -42.60 -0.09 6.91
C PHE A 590 -42.75 0.90 8.07
N GLN A 591 -43.81 1.73 8.01
CA GLN A 591 -44.05 2.80 8.99
C GLN A 591 -44.32 2.30 10.41
N ASN A 592 -44.78 1.07 10.57
CA ASN A 592 -45.11 0.49 11.88
C ASN A 592 -43.88 0.06 12.70
N ASP A 593 -42.74 -0.17 12.03
CA ASP A 593 -41.48 -0.57 12.67
C ASP A 593 -40.26 -0.05 11.87
N PRO A 594 -40.07 1.26 11.86
CA PRO A 594 -39.05 1.88 11.01
C PRO A 594 -37.61 1.55 11.46
N VAL A 595 -37.40 1.26 12.75
CA VAL A 595 -36.06 0.95 13.29
C VAL A 595 -35.62 -0.42 12.83
N ASN A 596 -36.45 -1.45 13.01
CA ASN A 596 -36.13 -2.79 12.53
C ASN A 596 -36.06 -2.86 11.01
N ALA A 597 -36.94 -2.16 10.31
CA ALA A 597 -36.90 -2.09 8.85
C ALA A 597 -35.60 -1.45 8.32
N ALA A 598 -35.14 -0.38 8.96
CA ALA A 598 -33.88 0.28 8.59
C ALA A 598 -32.65 -0.62 8.84
N ASN A 599 -32.69 -1.45 9.89
CA ASN A 599 -31.58 -2.33 10.26
C ASN A 599 -31.71 -3.75 9.67
N ALA A 600 -32.88 -4.15 9.13
CA ALA A 600 -33.14 -5.50 8.63
C ALA A 600 -32.07 -5.99 7.64
N PHE A 601 -31.57 -5.09 6.81
CA PHE A 601 -30.56 -5.40 5.82
C PHE A 601 -29.19 -5.69 6.45
N THR A 602 -28.75 -4.87 7.39
CA THR A 602 -27.52 -5.08 8.18
C THR A 602 -27.57 -6.39 8.95
N VAL A 603 -28.73 -6.68 9.58
CA VAL A 603 -28.95 -7.95 10.29
C VAL A 603 -28.87 -9.13 9.32
N TRP A 604 -29.49 -9.04 8.15
CA TRP A 604 -29.41 -10.08 7.13
C TRP A 604 -27.98 -10.32 6.65
N GLU A 605 -27.23 -9.25 6.41
CA GLU A 605 -25.84 -9.31 5.96
C GLU A 605 -24.93 -10.08 6.94
N VAL A 606 -25.14 -9.89 8.24
CA VAL A 606 -24.35 -10.59 9.28
C VAL A 606 -24.90 -11.97 9.62
N SER A 607 -26.19 -12.22 9.38
CA SER A 607 -26.86 -13.50 9.74
C SER A 607 -26.51 -14.66 8.81
N GLY A 608 -26.22 -14.35 7.54
CA GLY A 608 -25.90 -15.35 6.51
C GLY A 608 -27.04 -15.66 5.55
N LEU A 609 -26.84 -16.67 4.70
CA LEU A 609 -27.73 -17.04 3.62
C LEU A 609 -27.72 -18.55 3.40
N ALA A 610 -28.90 -19.16 3.18
CA ALA A 610 -29.05 -20.55 2.75
C ALA A 610 -28.30 -21.60 3.60
N GLY A 611 -28.27 -21.42 4.92
CA GLY A 611 -27.56 -22.32 5.84
C GLY A 611 -26.07 -22.00 6.05
N PHE A 612 -25.56 -21.01 5.36
CA PHE A 612 -24.24 -20.45 5.60
C PHE A 612 -24.35 -19.25 6.53
N THR A 613 -23.54 -19.22 7.57
CA THR A 613 -23.44 -18.05 8.44
C THR A 613 -22.78 -16.88 7.68
N GLY A 614 -22.87 -15.65 8.20
CA GLY A 614 -22.15 -14.51 7.65
C GLY A 614 -20.63 -14.81 7.55
N ASN A 615 -20.08 -15.56 8.50
CA ASN A 615 -18.67 -15.99 8.48
C ASN A 615 -18.39 -16.94 7.32
N ASP A 616 -19.25 -17.93 7.08
CA ASP A 616 -19.11 -18.85 5.96
C ASP A 616 -19.15 -18.11 4.62
N LEU A 617 -20.08 -17.17 4.45
CA LEU A 617 -20.26 -16.40 3.20
C LEU A 617 -19.10 -15.45 2.92
N HIS A 618 -18.48 -14.89 3.96
CA HIS A 618 -17.33 -14.03 3.83
C HIS A 618 -16.00 -14.81 3.76
N SER A 619 -16.03 -16.11 4.03
CA SER A 619 -14.86 -16.95 3.88
C SER A 619 -14.46 -17.04 2.40
N PRO A 620 -13.17 -16.90 2.07
CA PRO A 620 -12.67 -17.12 0.70
C PRO A 620 -13.06 -18.48 0.11
N ALA A 621 -13.31 -19.48 0.95
CA ALA A 621 -13.71 -20.81 0.53
C ALA A 621 -15.12 -20.90 -0.10
N CYS A 622 -16.04 -20.06 0.31
CA CYS A 622 -17.37 -20.02 -0.32
C CYS A 622 -17.29 -19.54 -1.77
N ARG A 623 -16.27 -18.78 -2.13
CA ARG A 623 -15.99 -18.33 -3.50
C ARG A 623 -15.47 -19.43 -4.42
N GLN A 624 -14.89 -20.51 -3.87
CA GLN A 624 -14.32 -21.63 -4.63
C GLN A 624 -15.30 -22.76 -4.92
N ALA A 625 -16.44 -22.84 -4.25
CA ALA A 625 -17.43 -23.89 -4.43
C ALA A 625 -18.18 -23.83 -5.77
N GLY A 626 -17.53 -23.38 -6.83
CA GLY A 626 -17.83 -23.67 -8.24
C GLY A 626 -18.98 -22.91 -8.89
N GLU A 627 -19.87 -22.26 -8.13
CA GLU A 627 -21.02 -21.53 -8.67
C GLU A 627 -21.02 -20.03 -8.42
N CYS A 628 -20.08 -19.52 -7.61
CA CYS A 628 -19.83 -18.10 -7.42
C CYS A 628 -18.45 -17.71 -7.96
N ARG A 629 -18.13 -18.04 -9.19
CA ARG A 629 -17.07 -17.37 -9.96
C ARG A 629 -17.61 -16.05 -10.49
N SER A 630 -17.85 -15.11 -9.61
CA SER A 630 -17.86 -13.71 -9.96
C SER A 630 -16.58 -13.13 -9.39
N HIS A 631 -15.68 -12.72 -10.28
CA HIS A 631 -14.49 -11.99 -9.94
C HIS A 631 -14.82 -10.82 -8.99
N HIS A 632 -14.02 -10.73 -7.93
CA HIS A 632 -13.82 -9.56 -7.09
C HIS A 632 -14.99 -8.60 -6.93
N GLU A 633 -15.68 -8.79 -5.85
CA GLU A 633 -15.81 -7.76 -4.84
C GLU A 633 -16.50 -8.38 -3.63
N SER A 634 -15.96 -8.12 -2.44
CA SER A 634 -16.74 -8.15 -1.21
C SER A 634 -18.17 -7.78 -1.49
N VAL A 635 -19.12 -8.56 -1.02
CA VAL A 635 -20.58 -8.37 -1.06
C VAL A 635 -21.04 -7.17 -1.90
N PRO A 636 -21.85 -7.37 -2.93
CA PRO A 636 -22.06 -6.42 -4.02
C PRO A 636 -22.29 -4.99 -3.53
N SER A 637 -21.62 -4.03 -4.14
CA SER A 637 -21.72 -2.59 -3.89
C SER A 637 -23.14 -2.00 -4.05
N TRP A 638 -24.12 -2.80 -4.45
CA TRP A 638 -25.52 -2.40 -4.51
C TRP A 638 -26.11 -2.00 -3.16
N HIS A 639 -25.46 -2.34 -2.05
CA HIS A 639 -25.85 -1.98 -0.70
C HIS A 639 -25.60 -0.50 -0.36
N ARG A 640 -24.71 0.18 -1.03
CA ARG A 640 -24.32 1.57 -0.67
C ARG A 640 -25.04 2.68 -1.42
N ARG A 641 -25.78 2.41 -2.50
CA ARG A 641 -26.26 3.47 -3.39
C ARG A 641 -27.75 3.79 -3.35
N TYR A 642 -28.56 3.08 -2.57
CA TYR A 642 -30.02 3.19 -2.70
C TYR A 642 -30.77 3.67 -1.45
N PHE A 643 -30.11 4.30 -0.50
CA PHE A 643 -30.78 4.88 0.65
C PHE A 643 -30.80 6.42 0.67
N TYR A 644 -30.50 7.07 -0.45
CA TYR A 644 -30.65 8.52 -0.58
C TYR A 644 -31.66 8.85 -1.69
N SER A 645 -32.90 9.02 -1.32
CA SER A 645 -33.87 9.94 -1.95
C SER A 645 -35.07 10.13 -1.02
#